data_cd73f6ebaa5440bbe8df00d7148c7405
#
_entry.id   cd73f6ebaa5440bbe8df00d7148c7405
#
_cell.length_a   1.000
_cell.length_b   1.000
_cell.length_c   1.000
_cell.angle_alpha   90.00
_cell.angle_beta   90.00
_cell.angle_gamma   90.00
#
_symmetry.space_group_name_H-M   'P 1'
#
loop_
_entity.id
_entity.type
_entity.pdbx_description
1 polymer ?
#
loop_
_entity_poly.entity_id
_entity_poly.type
_entity_poly.pdbx_seq_one_letter_code
_entity_poly.pdbx_strand_id
1 'polypeptide(L)'
;MSNKHKSYKLDLYPDIFMDSFVDSTNSFISKMSMPPAAAERKEGKEKMAGWIYTENGFWELEAEGKRILKAYARAESTDGRCVDTRTARLEERTQEDGMQTLRFFGEEGLILTERLSVTPGGMAWADCTLQEADGTEAASRLLTPLVFSAPDAKEGIPAPAIWKNLWIRMLCVPYDNTMWLRYETLPLKAGRRSYDLSVIYSEDSREGILVGALDFDCWKNGIVCSATDANTLEARCGMADEGTHDTQPHGILRGAQVSSSRFGVLYGADYRKLLEAYGDFLSAERPPLKWEQGVPFGFNSWAGLAFRLNEERYENSGEFVRTELMPGGYENQGTTYVNLDAGWNVMSPERLAAQADRLHQAGQKAGIYDAPFAFFGRDPEEEIPGVPGHFYKEILLRDEKGRFLPRVDGAIPYDVTHPLWERMTRYKFERFVRWNYDYVKVDFMTHGGMEGCHSDRTISTGRQAINRAYAFLDDLLDEKKIGRPFFISLSIAPIFPYGYGHARRVSCDAFGTAQDVEYELNSHTYGWWLNGRLYQYNDPDHIVLLKSFGMEKDNTEGEARARYTTAVIGGTVMMLSDDYERPEARERAKKLACNPAVNRIAASQIAFLPVESAEGSASRAYTAVVNGKTCVALFHWEDRKETVILDAARAGLKRDTAYTDLWSGRTFRSENGLLHWEIDGCDALLLQEC
;
A
#
# COMPACT_ATOMS: atom_id res chain seq x y z
N MET A 1 -19.73 3.99 21.73
CA MET A 1 -20.94 4.38 20.97
C MET A 1 -20.87 3.70 19.63
N SER A 2 -21.85 2.87 19.27
CA SER A 2 -21.78 2.03 18.07
C SER A 2 -22.00 2.88 16.81
N ASN A 3 -20.97 2.99 15.99
CA ASN A 3 -21.08 3.59 14.65
C ASN A 3 -21.88 2.64 13.74
N LYS A 4 -23.08 3.06 13.38
CA LYS A 4 -23.86 2.45 12.31
C LYS A 4 -23.30 2.95 10.98
N HIS A 5 -22.41 2.21 10.36
CA HIS A 5 -22.10 2.39 8.95
C HIS A 5 -23.32 2.01 8.13
N LYS A 6 -23.89 2.96 7.42
CA LYS A 6 -24.89 2.68 6.37
C LYS A 6 -24.11 2.11 5.17
N SER A 7 -24.26 0.81 4.94
CA SER A 7 -23.83 0.18 3.69
C SER A 7 -24.71 0.69 2.55
N TYR A 8 -24.15 1.44 1.62
CA TYR A 8 -24.80 1.73 0.35
C TYR A 8 -24.64 0.50 -0.55
N LYS A 9 -25.75 -0.20 -0.81
CA LYS A 9 -25.80 -1.23 -1.84
C LYS A 9 -25.78 -0.56 -3.21
N LEU A 10 -24.69 -0.75 -3.93
CA LEU A 10 -24.59 -0.42 -5.35
C LEU A 10 -24.99 -1.64 -6.17
N ASP A 11 -26.24 -1.63 -6.67
CA ASP A 11 -26.67 -2.55 -7.72
C ASP A 11 -26.31 -1.95 -9.09
N LEU A 12 -25.17 -2.40 -9.63
CA LEU A 12 -24.66 -1.84 -10.88
C LEU A 12 -24.17 -2.91 -11.84
N TYR A 13 -24.81 -3.02 -12.97
CA TYR A 13 -24.36 -3.08 -14.38
C TYR A 13 -25.47 -3.61 -15.29
N PRO A 14 -25.84 -2.90 -16.37
CA PRO A 14 -26.44 -3.51 -17.57
C PRO A 14 -25.41 -3.59 -18.71
N ASP A 15 -25.54 -4.69 -19.46
CA ASP A 15 -24.73 -5.12 -20.60
C ASP A 15 -24.69 -4.16 -21.77
N ILE A 16 -23.60 -4.15 -22.55
CA ILE A 16 -23.61 -3.99 -24.02
C ILE A 16 -22.29 -4.47 -24.67
N PHE A 17 -22.40 -5.23 -25.71
CA PHE A 17 -21.62 -5.97 -26.70
C PHE A 17 -20.57 -5.19 -27.53
N MET A 18 -19.65 -5.76 -28.14
CA MET A 18 -19.00 -6.84 -28.85
C MET A 18 -18.18 -6.38 -30.09
N ASP A 19 -17.15 -7.12 -30.38
CA ASP A 19 -16.46 -7.56 -31.61
C ASP A 19 -15.25 -6.77 -32.12
N SER A 20 -14.22 -7.33 -32.62
CA SER A 20 -13.50 -8.58 -32.83
C SER A 20 -12.18 -8.37 -33.62
N PHE A 21 -11.27 -9.36 -33.57
CA PHE A 21 -10.14 -9.75 -34.46
C PHE A 21 -8.72 -9.24 -34.13
N VAL A 22 -7.86 -10.10 -33.79
CA VAL A 22 -6.95 -11.17 -34.19
C VAL A 22 -5.53 -10.74 -34.66
N ASP A 23 -4.54 -11.33 -34.02
CA ASP A 23 -3.22 -11.92 -34.36
C ASP A 23 -1.97 -11.02 -34.38
N SER A 24 -0.92 -11.38 -33.80
CA SER A 24 0.06 -12.43 -33.67
C SER A 24 1.45 -11.99 -33.16
N THR A 25 1.96 -12.70 -32.20
CA THR A 25 3.24 -13.33 -31.86
C THR A 25 4.63 -12.67 -31.99
N ASN A 26 5.42 -12.96 -30.96
CA ASN A 26 6.82 -13.39 -30.81
C ASN A 26 7.94 -12.45 -30.35
N SER A 27 8.35 -12.74 -29.14
CA SER A 27 9.67 -12.98 -28.51
C SER A 27 10.90 -12.08 -28.76
N PHE A 28 11.61 -11.69 -27.71
CA PHE A 28 13.02 -12.04 -27.39
C PHE A 28 13.56 -11.34 -26.11
N ILE A 29 14.39 -12.07 -25.37
CA ILE A 29 15.04 -11.71 -24.10
C ILE A 29 16.42 -11.09 -24.37
N SER A 30 16.83 -10.05 -23.66
CA SER A 30 18.24 -9.85 -23.35
C SER A 30 18.51 -8.95 -22.12
N LYS A 31 19.57 -9.31 -21.40
CA LYS A 31 20.09 -8.76 -20.13
C LYS A 31 20.75 -7.41 -20.31
N MET A 32 20.67 -6.51 -19.32
CA MET A 32 21.67 -5.47 -19.13
C MET A 32 21.94 -5.13 -17.64
N SER A 33 23.14 -4.64 -17.44
CA SER A 33 23.97 -4.52 -16.25
C SER A 33 23.71 -3.29 -15.38
N MET A 34 24.08 -3.43 -14.07
CA MET A 34 24.04 -2.42 -13.00
C MET A 34 24.97 -1.21 -13.16
N PRO A 35 24.67 -0.09 -12.53
CA PRO A 35 25.63 0.94 -12.16
C PRO A 35 25.89 1.05 -10.63
N PRO A 36 26.91 1.77 -10.18
CA PRO A 36 27.62 1.52 -8.93
C PRO A 36 27.26 2.38 -7.71
N ALA A 37 27.79 1.96 -6.59
CA ALA A 37 27.55 2.21 -5.20
C ALA A 37 27.75 3.64 -4.63
N ALA A 38 27.19 3.75 -3.43
CA ALA A 38 27.00 4.83 -2.50
C ALA A 38 28.27 5.47 -1.89
N ALA A 39 28.05 6.67 -1.29
CA ALA A 39 29.03 7.49 -0.59
C ALA A 39 29.31 7.01 0.84
N GLU A 40 30.57 7.17 1.26
CA GLU A 40 31.13 6.78 2.55
C GLU A 40 30.52 7.52 3.75
N ARG A 41 30.13 6.77 4.79
CA ARG A 41 29.85 7.27 6.14
C ARG A 41 31.06 7.08 7.05
N LYS A 42 31.35 8.09 7.88
CA LYS A 42 32.42 8.09 8.87
C LYS A 42 32.16 7.07 9.99
N GLU A 43 33.16 6.25 10.27
CA GLU A 43 33.18 5.25 11.33
C GLU A 43 33.14 5.87 12.74
N GLY A 44 31.99 5.73 13.41
CA GLY A 44 31.96 5.53 14.86
C GLY A 44 31.78 4.03 15.10
N LYS A 45 32.46 3.40 16.04
CA LYS A 45 32.25 2.00 16.43
C LYS A 45 30.86 1.84 17.10
N GLU A 46 29.78 1.85 16.33
CA GLU A 46 28.49 1.37 16.77
C GLU A 46 28.58 -0.17 16.89
N LYS A 47 28.15 -0.71 18.04
CA LYS A 47 28.03 -2.16 18.20
C LYS A 47 26.98 -2.61 17.20
N MET A 48 27.41 -3.37 16.18
CA MET A 48 26.52 -3.95 15.17
C MET A 48 25.46 -4.83 15.83
N ALA A 49 24.27 -4.88 15.25
CA ALA A 49 23.25 -5.82 15.66
C ALA A 49 23.76 -7.26 15.55
N GLY A 50 23.27 -8.16 16.40
CA GLY A 50 23.68 -9.56 16.38
C GLY A 50 22.69 -10.49 17.06
N TRP A 51 22.51 -11.69 16.50
CA TRP A 51 21.73 -12.76 17.09
C TRP A 51 22.60 -13.62 18.00
N ILE A 52 22.11 -13.90 19.18
CA ILE A 52 22.79 -14.73 20.20
C ILE A 52 21.88 -15.90 20.54
N TYR A 53 22.35 -17.10 20.28
CA TYR A 53 21.68 -18.32 20.74
C TYR A 53 21.85 -18.47 22.23
N THR A 54 20.73 -18.67 22.94
CA THR A 54 20.71 -19.01 24.35
C THR A 54 20.41 -20.49 24.53
N GLU A 55 20.82 -21.07 25.63
CA GLU A 55 20.41 -22.42 26.00
C GLU A 55 18.87 -22.51 26.02
N ASN A 56 18.31 -23.67 25.69
CA ASN A 56 16.86 -23.95 25.63
C ASN A 56 16.11 -23.42 24.40
N GLY A 57 16.77 -23.28 23.25
CA GLY A 57 16.11 -23.04 21.96
C GLY A 57 15.58 -21.62 21.75
N PHE A 58 16.09 -20.66 22.54
CA PHE A 58 15.80 -19.24 22.36
C PHE A 58 16.95 -18.49 21.72
N TRP A 59 16.59 -17.38 21.10
CA TRP A 59 17.48 -16.37 20.54
C TRP A 59 17.29 -15.05 21.24
N GLU A 60 18.33 -14.27 21.29
CA GLU A 60 18.29 -12.88 21.71
C GLU A 60 18.88 -12.01 20.62
N LEU A 61 18.19 -10.94 20.26
CA LEU A 61 18.74 -9.92 19.39
C LEU A 61 19.36 -8.81 20.24
N GLU A 62 20.65 -8.58 20.07
CA GLU A 62 21.34 -7.41 20.63
C GLU A 62 21.59 -6.37 19.54
N ALA A 63 21.26 -5.11 19.82
CA ALA A 63 21.57 -3.96 18.96
C ALA A 63 21.76 -2.71 19.85
N GLU A 64 22.61 -1.78 19.43
CA GLU A 64 22.89 -0.52 20.14
C GLU A 64 23.23 -0.71 21.64
N GLY A 65 23.83 -1.84 21.98
CA GLY A 65 24.18 -2.17 23.37
C GLY A 65 23.00 -2.56 24.25
N LYS A 66 21.84 -2.84 23.66
CA LYS A 66 20.62 -3.33 24.34
C LYS A 66 20.25 -4.71 23.84
N ARG A 67 19.56 -5.49 24.67
CA ARG A 67 18.89 -6.73 24.27
C ARG A 67 17.49 -6.38 23.81
N ILE A 68 17.25 -6.46 22.51
CA ILE A 68 16.04 -5.91 21.88
C ILE A 68 14.82 -6.79 22.10
N LEU A 69 14.96 -8.09 21.86
CA LEU A 69 13.91 -9.07 22.03
C LEU A 69 14.50 -10.46 22.30
N LYS A 70 13.66 -11.35 22.82
CA LYS A 70 13.88 -12.80 22.93
C LYS A 70 12.91 -13.49 21.99
N ALA A 71 13.37 -14.47 21.23
CA ALA A 71 12.58 -15.17 20.24
C ALA A 71 12.86 -16.68 20.20
N TYR A 72 11.95 -17.40 19.56
CA TYR A 72 12.08 -18.81 19.17
C TYR A 72 11.28 -19.04 17.87
N ALA A 73 11.50 -20.19 17.22
CA ALA A 73 10.76 -20.56 16.02
C ALA A 73 9.89 -21.81 16.22
N ARG A 74 8.81 -21.90 15.43
CA ARG A 74 7.98 -23.10 15.34
C ARG A 74 7.45 -23.29 13.92
N ALA A 75 7.17 -24.54 13.57
CA ALA A 75 6.54 -24.90 12.32
C ALA A 75 5.49 -25.99 12.54
N GLU A 76 4.43 -25.97 11.73
CA GLU A 76 3.31 -26.90 11.79
C GLU A 76 3.16 -27.60 10.44
N SER A 77 3.10 -28.93 10.45
CA SER A 77 2.76 -29.75 9.29
C SER A 77 1.24 -29.79 9.09
N THR A 78 0.80 -30.05 7.87
CA THR A 78 -0.64 -30.14 7.53
C THR A 78 -1.37 -31.31 8.20
N ASP A 79 -0.67 -32.28 8.77
CA ASP A 79 -1.23 -33.39 9.56
C ASP A 79 -1.38 -33.06 11.07
N GLY A 80 -1.01 -31.83 11.47
CA GLY A 80 -1.12 -31.34 12.84
C GLY A 80 0.10 -31.58 13.71
N ARG A 81 1.16 -32.24 13.22
CA ARG A 81 2.45 -32.31 13.92
C ARG A 81 3.11 -30.94 13.98
N CYS A 82 3.82 -30.68 15.08
CA CYS A 82 4.48 -29.41 15.31
C CYS A 82 5.93 -29.61 15.79
N VAL A 83 6.82 -28.75 15.37
CA VAL A 83 8.19 -28.66 15.87
C VAL A 83 8.44 -27.25 16.40
N ASP A 84 9.01 -27.17 17.61
CA ASP A 84 9.26 -25.94 18.36
C ASP A 84 10.71 -25.96 18.87
N THR A 85 11.51 -24.94 18.59
CA THR A 85 12.93 -24.92 18.94
C THR A 85 13.20 -25.06 20.43
N ARG A 86 12.23 -24.72 21.28
CA ARG A 86 12.34 -24.80 22.77
C ARG A 86 12.27 -26.27 23.28
N THR A 87 11.61 -27.14 22.52
CA THR A 87 11.39 -28.54 22.91
C THR A 87 12.14 -29.51 22.01
N ALA A 88 12.46 -29.11 20.80
CA ALA A 88 13.21 -29.91 19.85
C ALA A 88 14.70 -29.99 20.22
N ARG A 89 15.32 -31.09 19.86
CA ARG A 89 16.75 -31.33 20.09
C ARG A 89 17.57 -30.61 19.03
N LEU A 90 18.47 -29.72 19.45
CA LEU A 90 19.46 -29.09 18.57
C LEU A 90 20.45 -30.19 18.09
N GLU A 91 20.51 -30.41 16.77
CA GLU A 91 21.43 -31.38 16.16
C GLU A 91 22.69 -30.73 15.62
N GLU A 92 22.53 -29.58 14.98
CA GLU A 92 23.64 -28.93 14.27
C GLU A 92 23.53 -27.39 14.44
N ARG A 93 24.68 -26.77 14.58
CA ARG A 93 24.85 -25.32 14.54
C ARG A 93 26.06 -24.97 13.70
N THR A 94 25.83 -24.15 12.67
CA THR A 94 26.92 -23.63 11.82
C THR A 94 26.86 -22.09 11.82
N GLN A 95 28.00 -21.47 11.49
CA GLN A 95 28.08 -20.02 11.29
C GLN A 95 29.01 -19.75 10.11
N GLU A 96 28.44 -19.27 9.01
CA GLU A 96 29.13 -18.97 7.77
C GLU A 96 28.72 -17.59 7.25
N ASP A 97 29.65 -16.76 6.83
CA ASP A 97 29.41 -15.44 6.24
C ASP A 97 28.45 -14.54 7.03
N GLY A 98 28.51 -14.60 8.38
CA GLY A 98 27.64 -13.82 9.26
C GLY A 98 26.23 -14.41 9.45
N MET A 99 25.90 -15.51 8.79
CA MET A 99 24.65 -16.24 8.96
C MET A 99 24.84 -17.40 9.94
N GLN A 100 23.96 -17.50 10.92
CA GLN A 100 23.85 -18.65 11.80
C GLN A 100 22.74 -19.56 11.29
N THR A 101 23.03 -20.86 11.18
CA THR A 101 22.06 -21.90 10.80
C THR A 101 22.00 -22.93 11.91
N LEU A 102 20.78 -23.21 12.39
CA LEU A 102 20.55 -24.21 13.44
C LEU A 102 19.49 -25.18 13.00
N ARG A 103 19.80 -26.45 13.20
CA ARG A 103 18.95 -27.58 12.83
C ARG A 103 18.42 -28.26 14.09
N PHE A 104 17.11 -28.31 14.24
CA PHE A 104 16.42 -28.93 15.35
C PHE A 104 15.62 -30.15 14.91
N PHE A 105 15.70 -31.22 15.68
CA PHE A 105 14.93 -32.45 15.45
C PHE A 105 13.81 -32.55 16.50
N GLY A 106 12.56 -32.53 16.01
CA GLY A 106 11.36 -32.69 16.84
C GLY A 106 11.04 -34.15 17.15
N GLU A 107 10.37 -34.41 18.25
CA GLU A 107 10.00 -35.77 18.70
C GLU A 107 9.10 -36.53 17.69
N GLU A 108 8.31 -35.77 16.87
CA GLU A 108 7.38 -36.33 15.89
C GLU A 108 7.97 -36.50 14.49
N GLY A 109 9.32 -36.51 14.36
CA GLY A 109 10.01 -36.73 13.09
C GLY A 109 10.02 -35.53 12.14
N LEU A 110 9.75 -34.32 12.65
CA LEU A 110 9.89 -33.06 11.90
C LEU A 110 11.29 -32.46 12.17
N ILE A 111 11.86 -31.85 11.15
CA ILE A 111 13.08 -31.05 11.27
C ILE A 111 12.76 -29.60 11.00
N LEU A 112 13.18 -28.73 11.92
CA LEU A 112 13.13 -27.27 11.76
C LEU A 112 14.54 -26.74 11.63
N THR A 113 14.85 -26.13 10.51
CA THR A 113 16.10 -25.40 10.29
C THR A 113 15.82 -23.91 10.37
N GLU A 114 16.48 -23.21 11.28
CA GLU A 114 16.36 -21.76 11.46
C GLU A 114 17.63 -21.06 10.99
N ARG A 115 17.47 -19.97 10.23
CA ARG A 115 18.57 -19.13 9.77
C ARG A 115 18.40 -17.72 10.30
N LEU A 116 19.49 -17.16 10.80
CA LEU A 116 19.55 -15.85 11.44
C LEU A 116 20.77 -15.09 10.92
N SER A 117 20.58 -13.86 10.51
CA SER A 117 21.67 -13.02 10.03
C SER A 117 21.41 -11.53 10.30
N VAL A 118 22.41 -10.72 10.01
CA VAL A 118 22.30 -9.26 10.01
C VAL A 118 22.89 -8.71 8.72
N THR A 119 22.12 -7.91 8.02
CA THR A 119 22.58 -7.27 6.77
C THR A 119 23.67 -6.23 7.04
N PRO A 120 24.48 -5.86 6.05
CA PRO A 120 25.45 -4.75 6.20
C PRO A 120 24.80 -3.42 6.60
N GLY A 121 23.53 -3.22 6.28
CA GLY A 121 22.73 -2.05 6.69
C GLY A 121 22.16 -2.12 8.12
N GLY A 122 22.46 -3.18 8.89
CA GLY A 122 22.06 -3.31 10.29
C GLY A 122 20.67 -3.92 10.52
N MET A 123 19.97 -4.36 9.49
CA MET A 123 18.71 -5.10 9.64
C MET A 123 19.01 -6.55 10.05
N ALA A 124 18.55 -6.94 11.22
CA ALA A 124 18.55 -8.34 11.62
C ALA A 124 17.39 -9.06 10.93
N TRP A 125 17.56 -10.32 10.55
CA TRP A 125 16.48 -11.12 10.00
C TRP A 125 16.55 -12.59 10.43
N ALA A 126 15.40 -13.25 10.37
CA ALA A 126 15.23 -14.66 10.63
C ALA A 126 14.29 -15.30 9.63
N ASP A 127 14.52 -16.56 9.28
CA ASP A 127 13.59 -17.44 8.61
C ASP A 127 13.69 -18.87 9.15
N CYS A 128 12.75 -19.73 8.76
CA CYS A 128 12.80 -21.14 9.08
C CYS A 128 12.36 -22.02 7.92
N THR A 129 12.81 -23.27 7.94
CA THR A 129 12.48 -24.30 6.94
C THR A 129 12.03 -25.57 7.65
N LEU A 130 10.88 -26.11 7.23
CA LEU A 130 10.33 -27.39 7.69
C LEU A 130 10.71 -28.51 6.73
N GLN A 131 11.13 -29.65 7.27
CA GLN A 131 11.42 -30.90 6.53
C GLN A 131 10.86 -32.10 7.28
N GLU A 132 10.60 -33.19 6.55
CA GLU A 132 10.36 -34.50 7.14
C GLU A 132 11.71 -35.24 7.38
N ALA A 133 11.87 -35.86 8.53
CA ALA A 133 13.12 -36.51 8.91
C ALA A 133 13.40 -37.77 8.08
N ASP A 134 12.38 -38.41 7.56
CA ASP A 134 12.47 -39.59 6.68
C ASP A 134 12.73 -39.26 5.20
N GLY A 135 12.82 -37.94 4.89
CA GLY A 135 13.06 -37.46 3.52
C GLY A 135 11.82 -37.44 2.63
N THR A 136 10.64 -37.69 3.16
CA THR A 136 9.38 -37.54 2.43
C THR A 136 9.03 -36.08 2.21
N GLU A 137 7.98 -35.79 1.44
CA GLU A 137 7.53 -34.45 1.14
C GLU A 137 6.96 -33.73 2.38
N ALA A 138 7.54 -32.61 2.76
CA ALA A 138 7.00 -31.74 3.78
C ALA A 138 5.84 -30.91 3.22
N ALA A 139 4.84 -30.64 4.07
CA ALA A 139 3.67 -29.83 3.71
C ALA A 139 3.24 -28.91 4.86
N SER A 140 3.07 -27.62 4.57
CA SER A 140 2.64 -26.67 5.61
C SER A 140 1.70 -25.57 5.06
N ARG A 141 0.85 -25.06 5.96
CA ARG A 141 0.05 -23.85 5.78
C ARG A 141 0.48 -22.74 6.74
N LEU A 142 1.33 -23.04 7.71
CA LEU A 142 1.71 -22.13 8.79
C LEU A 142 3.14 -22.36 9.23
N LEU A 143 3.98 -21.36 9.05
CA LEU A 143 5.33 -21.28 9.61
C LEU A 143 5.45 -20.01 10.46
N THR A 144 6.17 -20.09 11.58
CA THR A 144 6.37 -18.97 12.50
C THR A 144 7.85 -18.84 12.83
N PRO A 145 8.64 -18.19 11.96
CA PRO A 145 10.09 -18.08 12.14
C PRO A 145 10.51 -17.23 13.35
N LEU A 146 9.64 -16.36 13.85
CA LEU A 146 9.87 -15.58 15.06
C LEU A 146 8.61 -15.55 15.92
N VAL A 147 8.67 -16.22 17.08
CA VAL A 147 7.78 -15.94 18.22
C VAL A 147 8.59 -15.14 19.22
N PHE A 148 8.24 -13.89 19.47
CA PHE A 148 9.10 -12.98 20.19
C PHE A 148 8.39 -12.22 21.32
N SER A 149 9.17 -11.82 22.31
CA SER A 149 8.72 -11.08 23.48
C SER A 149 9.83 -10.18 24.03
N ALA A 150 9.54 -9.49 25.14
CA ALA A 150 10.56 -8.79 25.90
C ALA A 150 11.72 -9.75 26.27
N PRO A 151 12.98 -9.30 26.23
CA PRO A 151 14.11 -10.10 26.65
C PRO A 151 14.10 -10.28 28.17
N ASP A 152 14.68 -11.40 28.65
CA ASP A 152 14.89 -11.61 30.08
C ASP A 152 15.85 -10.56 30.65
N ALA A 153 15.67 -10.22 31.93
CA ALA A 153 16.57 -9.31 32.61
C ALA A 153 17.99 -9.91 32.69
N LYS A 154 19.00 -9.13 32.30
CA LYS A 154 20.41 -9.52 32.37
C LYS A 154 21.24 -8.36 32.92
N GLU A 155 22.12 -8.67 33.89
CA GLU A 155 23.00 -7.66 34.48
C GLU A 155 23.95 -7.08 33.39
N GLY A 156 24.04 -5.76 33.37
CA GLY A 156 24.94 -5.02 32.47
C GLY A 156 24.47 -4.76 31.05
N ILE A 157 23.37 -5.40 30.60
CA ILE A 157 22.80 -5.17 29.24
C ILE A 157 21.31 -4.85 29.38
N PRO A 158 20.90 -3.58 29.22
CA PRO A 158 19.50 -3.19 29.40
C PRO A 158 18.61 -3.65 28.23
N ALA A 159 17.33 -3.90 28.53
CA ALA A 159 16.29 -3.97 27.53
C ALA A 159 15.86 -2.56 27.09
N PRO A 160 15.28 -2.38 25.88
CA PRO A 160 14.62 -1.14 25.48
C PRO A 160 13.57 -0.69 26.50
N ALA A 161 13.47 0.62 26.69
CA ALA A 161 12.49 1.19 27.63
C ALA A 161 11.04 0.90 27.22
N ILE A 162 10.81 0.73 25.94
CA ILE A 162 9.51 0.37 25.35
C ILE A 162 8.87 -0.85 26.04
N TRP A 163 9.62 -1.90 26.38
CA TRP A 163 9.06 -3.09 27.03
C TRP A 163 8.55 -2.86 28.46
N LYS A 164 8.92 -1.73 29.07
CA LYS A 164 8.46 -1.31 30.39
C LYS A 164 7.36 -0.26 30.33
N ASN A 165 7.02 0.22 29.14
CA ASN A 165 6.03 1.26 28.95
C ASN A 165 4.62 0.63 28.98
N LEU A 166 3.76 1.10 29.88
CA LEU A 166 2.35 0.68 29.98
C LEU A 166 1.51 1.13 28.77
N TRP A 167 2.01 2.10 28.01
CA TRP A 167 1.36 2.68 26.83
C TRP A 167 2.02 2.26 25.52
N ILE A 168 2.63 1.08 25.52
CA ILE A 168 3.19 0.49 24.31
C ILE A 168 2.08 0.26 23.28
N ARG A 169 2.32 0.72 22.05
CA ARG A 169 1.41 0.60 20.90
C ARG A 169 1.94 -0.42 19.90
N MET A 170 1.00 -1.09 19.24
CA MET A 170 1.25 -1.91 18.06
C MET A 170 0.59 -1.24 16.87
N LEU A 171 1.33 -0.97 15.82
CA LEU A 171 0.78 -0.58 14.53
C LEU A 171 0.14 -1.80 13.86
N CYS A 172 -1.17 -1.75 13.68
CA CYS A 172 -1.95 -2.72 12.94
C CYS A 172 -2.11 -2.22 11.50
N VAL A 173 -1.33 -2.77 10.59
CA VAL A 173 -1.40 -2.47 9.15
C VAL A 173 -2.50 -3.32 8.54
N PRO A 174 -3.49 -2.75 7.82
CA PRO A 174 -4.49 -3.51 7.11
C PRO A 174 -3.86 -4.27 5.93
N TYR A 175 -4.43 -5.40 5.54
CA TYR A 175 -3.95 -6.17 4.39
C TYR A 175 -4.06 -5.35 3.08
N ASP A 176 -5.19 -4.65 2.93
CA ASP A 176 -5.48 -3.72 1.84
C ASP A 176 -6.30 -2.52 2.33
N ASN A 177 -6.90 -1.79 1.42
CA ASN A 177 -7.75 -0.64 1.71
C ASN A 177 -9.22 -0.85 1.28
N THR A 178 -9.65 -2.08 1.05
CA THR A 178 -11.03 -2.44 0.75
C THR A 178 -11.96 -2.09 1.91
N MET A 179 -13.21 -1.71 1.62
CA MET A 179 -14.25 -1.50 2.65
C MET A 179 -13.87 -0.48 3.74
N TRP A 180 -13.10 0.55 3.37
CA TRP A 180 -12.62 1.62 4.28
C TRP A 180 -11.81 1.11 5.48
N LEU A 181 -11.05 0.03 5.31
CA LEU A 181 -10.08 -0.42 6.29
C LEU A 181 -9.06 0.67 6.61
N ARG A 182 -8.64 0.73 7.88
CA ARG A 182 -7.77 1.77 8.42
C ARG A 182 -6.51 1.18 9.02
N TYR A 183 -5.47 1.98 9.04
CA TYR A 183 -4.37 1.74 9.98
C TYR A 183 -4.84 2.06 11.39
N GLU A 184 -4.45 1.23 12.34
CA GLU A 184 -4.74 1.43 13.74
C GLU A 184 -3.45 1.33 14.56
N THR A 185 -3.35 2.12 15.63
CA THR A 185 -2.31 1.94 16.64
C THR A 185 -2.98 1.65 17.97
N LEU A 186 -2.78 0.46 18.45
CA LEU A 186 -3.55 -0.11 19.54
C LEU A 186 -2.62 -0.61 20.65
N PRO A 187 -3.02 -0.53 21.92
CA PRO A 187 -2.31 -1.22 23.00
C PRO A 187 -2.16 -2.71 22.67
N LEU A 188 -1.05 -3.30 23.08
CA LEU A 188 -0.84 -4.74 22.93
C LEU A 188 -1.98 -5.50 23.61
N LYS A 189 -2.61 -6.40 22.87
CA LYS A 189 -3.71 -7.23 23.36
C LYS A 189 -3.76 -8.52 22.56
N ALA A 190 -4.10 -9.61 23.24
CA ALA A 190 -4.27 -10.94 22.65
C ALA A 190 -5.16 -10.89 21.38
N GLY A 191 -4.72 -11.55 20.32
CA GLY A 191 -5.40 -11.64 19.04
C GLY A 191 -5.28 -10.40 18.14
N ARG A 192 -4.58 -9.33 18.53
CA ARG A 192 -4.25 -8.20 17.62
C ARG A 192 -3.41 -8.71 16.48
N ARG A 193 -3.66 -8.19 15.28
CA ARG A 193 -2.95 -8.61 14.07
C ARG A 193 -2.63 -7.41 13.17
N SER A 194 -1.51 -7.54 12.47
CA SER A 194 -1.03 -6.63 11.44
C SER A 194 -0.58 -7.45 10.24
N TYR A 195 -0.79 -6.99 9.02
CA TYR A 195 -0.41 -7.74 7.82
C TYR A 195 0.92 -7.27 7.28
N ASP A 196 1.76 -8.24 6.92
CA ASP A 196 3.12 -8.14 6.39
C ASP A 196 4.15 -7.46 7.32
N LEU A 197 3.80 -6.41 8.05
CA LEU A 197 4.69 -5.73 9.01
C LEU A 197 3.93 -5.16 10.21
N SER A 198 4.67 -4.86 11.28
CA SER A 198 4.20 -4.08 12.41
C SER A 198 5.34 -3.28 13.04
N VAL A 199 5.00 -2.20 13.73
CA VAL A 199 5.90 -1.51 14.63
C VAL A 199 5.30 -1.50 16.02
N ILE A 200 6.09 -1.93 17.00
CA ILE A 200 5.78 -1.77 18.42
C ILE A 200 6.54 -0.54 18.87
N TYR A 201 5.86 0.46 19.43
CA TYR A 201 6.48 1.73 19.75
C TYR A 201 5.85 2.43 20.95
N SER A 202 6.58 3.40 21.48
CA SER A 202 6.10 4.35 22.49
C SER A 202 5.72 5.67 21.81
N GLU A 203 4.51 6.16 22.03
CA GLU A 203 4.09 7.46 21.50
C GLU A 203 4.93 8.61 22.07
N ASP A 204 5.27 8.56 23.35
CA ASP A 204 6.01 9.63 24.02
C ASP A 204 7.44 9.77 23.52
N SER A 205 8.19 8.66 23.51
CA SER A 205 9.61 8.65 23.14
C SER A 205 9.86 8.43 21.64
N ARG A 206 8.89 7.86 20.91
CA ARG A 206 9.01 7.33 19.55
C ARG A 206 9.94 6.11 19.41
N GLU A 207 10.57 5.67 20.52
CA GLU A 207 11.37 4.44 20.51
C GLU A 207 10.52 3.28 20.00
N GLY A 208 11.06 2.45 19.10
CA GLY A 208 10.30 1.37 18.48
C GLY A 208 11.12 0.16 18.08
N ILE A 209 10.39 -0.94 17.84
CA ILE A 209 10.87 -2.18 17.21
C ILE A 209 9.95 -2.45 16.02
N LEU A 210 10.51 -2.50 14.83
CA LEU A 210 9.82 -2.93 13.63
C LEU A 210 10.09 -4.40 13.38
N VAL A 211 9.04 -5.17 13.08
CA VAL A 211 9.14 -6.53 12.55
C VAL A 211 8.32 -6.59 11.25
N GLY A 212 8.93 -7.03 10.16
CA GLY A 212 8.26 -7.07 8.85
C GLY A 212 8.82 -8.15 7.94
N ALA A 213 7.95 -8.73 7.11
CA ALA A 213 8.33 -9.68 6.10
C ALA A 213 9.25 -9.04 5.04
N LEU A 214 10.19 -9.81 4.52
CA LEU A 214 11.11 -9.39 3.47
C LEU A 214 10.83 -10.11 2.14
N ASP A 215 10.06 -11.20 2.17
CA ASP A 215 9.68 -11.99 1.00
C ASP A 215 8.15 -12.02 0.85
N PHE A 216 7.68 -11.85 -0.39
CA PHE A 216 6.25 -11.69 -0.70
C PHE A 216 5.81 -12.60 -1.86
N ASP A 217 6.52 -13.69 -2.11
CA ASP A 217 6.27 -14.54 -3.29
C ASP A 217 5.19 -15.60 -3.03
N CYS A 218 5.23 -16.25 -1.86
CA CYS A 218 4.40 -17.43 -1.56
C CYS A 218 3.42 -17.23 -0.41
N TRP A 219 3.80 -16.48 0.61
CA TRP A 219 3.05 -16.38 1.85
C TRP A 219 2.30 -15.06 1.98
N LYS A 220 1.07 -15.11 2.49
CA LYS A 220 0.47 -13.96 3.17
C LYS A 220 1.05 -13.92 4.58
N ASN A 221 1.73 -12.84 4.92
CA ASN A 221 2.45 -12.73 6.18
C ASN A 221 1.68 -11.86 7.17
N GLY A 222 1.99 -12.00 8.46
CA GLY A 222 1.43 -11.14 9.50
C GLY A 222 2.21 -11.17 10.80
N ILE A 223 1.97 -10.15 11.62
CA ILE A 223 2.45 -10.06 12.99
C ILE A 223 1.22 -10.12 13.90
N VAL A 224 1.17 -11.11 14.78
CA VAL A 224 -0.01 -11.40 15.61
C VAL A 224 0.38 -11.42 17.07
N CYS A 225 -0.36 -10.70 17.93
CA CYS A 225 -0.26 -10.93 19.37
C CYS A 225 -0.85 -12.31 19.70
N SER A 226 -0.12 -13.11 20.45
CA SER A 226 -0.57 -14.44 20.85
C SER A 226 -1.96 -14.39 21.50
N ALA A 227 -2.78 -15.39 21.21
CA ALA A 227 -4.14 -15.49 21.78
C ALA A 227 -4.12 -15.74 23.30
N THR A 228 -3.02 -16.31 23.83
CA THR A 228 -2.86 -16.70 25.24
C THR A 228 -2.01 -15.74 26.06
N ASP A 229 -1.15 -14.95 25.41
CA ASP A 229 -0.27 -13.99 26.05
C ASP A 229 -0.07 -12.74 25.18
N ALA A 230 -0.64 -11.62 25.61
CA ALA A 230 -0.56 -10.34 24.90
C ALA A 230 0.86 -9.76 24.78
N ASN A 231 1.82 -10.26 25.58
CA ASN A 231 3.22 -9.82 25.54
C ASN A 231 4.07 -10.64 24.55
N THR A 232 3.51 -11.69 23.98
CA THR A 232 4.14 -12.54 22.97
C THR A 232 3.56 -12.25 21.61
N LEU A 233 4.42 -11.97 20.63
CA LEU A 233 4.07 -11.70 19.25
C LEU A 233 4.62 -12.80 18.36
N GLU A 234 3.94 -13.04 17.26
CA GLU A 234 4.28 -14.09 16.30
C GLU A 234 4.37 -13.47 14.90
N ALA A 235 5.53 -13.58 14.27
CA ALA A 235 5.70 -13.34 12.84
C ALA A 235 5.29 -14.61 12.09
N ARG A 236 4.15 -14.57 11.42
CA ARG A 236 3.49 -15.72 10.79
C ARG A 236 3.55 -15.64 9.28
N CYS A 237 3.84 -16.78 8.65
CA CYS A 237 3.54 -17.08 7.25
C CYS A 237 2.27 -17.91 7.21
N GLY A 238 1.30 -17.56 6.38
CA GLY A 238 0.06 -18.32 6.24
C GLY A 238 -1.18 -17.63 6.83
N MET A 239 -1.23 -16.29 6.75
CA MET A 239 -2.44 -15.52 7.08
C MET A 239 -3.53 -15.79 6.05
N ALA A 240 -4.70 -16.21 6.52
CA ALA A 240 -5.92 -16.33 5.72
C ALA A 240 -7.11 -16.19 6.67
N ASP A 241 -7.71 -15.02 6.71
CA ASP A 241 -8.75 -14.66 7.67
C ASP A 241 -9.66 -13.55 7.11
N GLU A 242 -10.53 -13.01 7.95
CA GLU A 242 -11.46 -11.95 7.57
C GLU A 242 -10.71 -10.69 7.05
N GLY A 243 -9.56 -10.35 7.62
CA GLY A 243 -8.80 -9.17 7.20
C GLY A 243 -8.08 -9.34 5.87
N THR A 244 -7.83 -10.57 5.42
CA THR A 244 -7.36 -10.90 4.06
C THR A 244 -8.50 -11.21 3.10
N HIS A 245 -9.75 -11.10 3.56
CA HIS A 245 -11.00 -11.47 2.85
C HIS A 245 -11.10 -12.96 2.50
N ASP A 246 -10.26 -13.81 3.07
CA ASP A 246 -10.27 -15.24 2.77
C ASP A 246 -11.34 -16.00 3.54
N THR A 247 -12.06 -16.85 2.83
CA THR A 247 -13.01 -17.83 3.39
C THR A 247 -12.49 -19.26 3.32
N GLN A 248 -11.35 -19.45 2.68
CA GLN A 248 -10.60 -20.68 2.63
C GLN A 248 -9.32 -20.53 3.45
N PRO A 249 -8.80 -21.62 4.06
CA PRO A 249 -7.50 -21.56 4.72
C PRO A 249 -6.41 -21.26 3.70
N HIS A 250 -5.30 -20.71 4.17
CA HIS A 250 -4.10 -20.51 3.34
C HIS A 250 -3.73 -21.79 2.57
N GLY A 251 -3.33 -21.64 1.32
CA GLY A 251 -2.91 -22.75 0.48
C GLY A 251 -1.74 -23.54 1.08
N ILE A 252 -1.59 -24.80 0.68
CA ILE A 252 -0.55 -25.69 1.19
C ILE A 252 0.70 -25.55 0.32
N LEU A 253 1.80 -25.11 0.90
CA LEU A 253 3.10 -25.27 0.28
C LEU A 253 3.65 -26.66 0.55
N ARG A 254 4.26 -27.28 -0.47
CA ARG A 254 4.79 -28.65 -0.45
C ARG A 254 6.16 -28.71 -1.10
N GLY A 255 7.00 -29.65 -0.66
CA GLY A 255 8.29 -29.93 -1.28
C GLY A 255 9.21 -30.75 -0.37
N ALA A 256 10.41 -31.04 -0.83
CA ALA A 256 11.45 -31.69 0.01
C ALA A 256 11.72 -30.83 1.27
N GLN A 257 11.42 -29.55 1.20
CA GLN A 257 11.42 -28.60 2.30
C GLN A 257 10.39 -27.48 2.03
N VAL A 258 9.82 -26.89 3.10
CA VAL A 258 8.93 -25.73 3.04
C VAL A 258 9.57 -24.60 3.84
N SER A 259 9.91 -23.50 3.16
CA SER A 259 10.55 -22.33 3.78
C SER A 259 9.56 -21.23 4.07
N SER A 260 9.75 -20.53 5.19
CA SER A 260 9.03 -19.29 5.52
C SER A 260 9.53 -18.11 4.68
N SER A 261 8.82 -16.99 4.74
CA SER A 261 9.40 -15.67 4.44
C SER A 261 10.50 -15.35 5.45
N ARG A 262 11.52 -14.57 5.04
CA ARG A 262 12.40 -13.88 5.98
C ARG A 262 11.60 -12.79 6.69
N PHE A 263 11.85 -12.60 7.97
CA PHE A 263 11.34 -11.45 8.72
C PHE A 263 12.49 -10.58 9.23
N GLY A 264 12.48 -9.32 8.81
CA GLY A 264 13.41 -8.31 9.27
C GLY A 264 13.01 -7.73 10.62
N VAL A 265 14.01 -7.39 11.43
CA VAL A 265 13.86 -6.73 12.73
C VAL A 265 14.74 -5.49 12.75
N LEU A 266 14.15 -4.33 13.04
CA LEU A 266 14.84 -3.07 13.26
C LEU A 266 14.48 -2.50 14.63
N TYR A 267 15.44 -1.84 15.28
CA TYR A 267 15.24 -1.12 16.53
C TYR A 267 15.81 0.29 16.42
N GLY A 268 15.18 1.27 17.05
CA GLY A 268 15.69 2.63 17.09
C GLY A 268 14.85 3.61 17.90
N ALA A 269 15.37 4.82 18.03
CA ALA A 269 14.78 5.87 18.83
C ALA A 269 13.56 6.57 18.19
N ASP A 270 13.30 6.34 16.90
CA ASP A 270 12.15 6.91 16.19
C ASP A 270 11.56 5.87 15.22
N TYR A 271 10.38 5.34 15.55
CA TYR A 271 9.68 4.31 14.76
C TYR A 271 9.43 4.73 13.31
N ARG A 272 9.30 6.04 13.04
CA ARG A 272 9.08 6.56 11.69
C ARG A 272 10.31 6.32 10.82
N LYS A 273 11.51 6.44 11.39
CA LYS A 273 12.78 6.12 10.73
C LYS A 273 12.96 4.63 10.49
N LEU A 274 12.36 3.78 11.34
CA LEU A 274 12.37 2.33 11.11
C LEU A 274 11.51 1.96 9.89
N LEU A 275 10.35 2.58 9.73
CA LEU A 275 9.48 2.39 8.55
C LEU A 275 10.19 2.85 7.27
N GLU A 276 10.85 4.02 7.29
CA GLU A 276 11.65 4.50 6.15
C GLU A 276 12.81 3.53 5.84
N ALA A 277 13.57 3.08 6.84
CA ALA A 277 14.69 2.15 6.66
C ALA A 277 14.24 0.78 6.15
N TYR A 278 13.08 0.29 6.60
CA TYR A 278 12.47 -0.92 6.07
C TYR A 278 12.10 -0.77 4.59
N GLY A 279 11.46 0.34 4.23
CA GLY A 279 11.14 0.66 2.84
C GLY A 279 12.38 0.81 1.96
N ASP A 280 13.44 1.45 2.47
CA ASP A 280 14.72 1.60 1.77
C ASP A 280 15.39 0.24 1.52
N PHE A 281 15.32 -0.68 2.49
CA PHE A 281 15.82 -2.05 2.33
C PHE A 281 15.05 -2.80 1.23
N LEU A 282 13.72 -2.79 1.29
CA LEU A 282 12.89 -3.43 0.28
C LEU A 282 13.10 -2.85 -1.11
N SER A 283 13.22 -1.53 -1.21
CA SER A 283 13.52 -0.83 -2.47
C SER A 283 14.88 -1.19 -3.05
N ALA A 284 15.87 -1.49 -2.21
CA ALA A 284 17.17 -1.94 -2.66
C ALA A 284 17.13 -3.38 -3.22
N GLU A 285 16.28 -4.26 -2.66
CA GLU A 285 16.08 -5.62 -3.20
C GLU A 285 15.21 -5.59 -4.47
N ARG A 286 14.13 -4.82 -4.47
CA ARG A 286 13.24 -4.65 -5.61
C ARG A 286 12.79 -3.17 -5.71
N PRO A 287 13.37 -2.38 -6.63
CA PRO A 287 12.99 -0.99 -6.79
C PRO A 287 11.55 -0.85 -7.32
N PRO A 288 10.86 0.27 -7.00
CA PRO A 288 9.56 0.57 -7.59
C PRO A 288 9.67 0.72 -9.12
N LEU A 289 8.57 0.52 -9.81
CA LEU A 289 8.48 0.87 -11.23
C LEU A 289 8.78 2.36 -11.41
N LYS A 290 9.69 2.68 -12.34
CA LYS A 290 10.08 4.06 -12.63
C LYS A 290 9.11 4.74 -13.58
N TRP A 291 8.79 5.99 -13.26
CA TRP A 291 8.04 6.89 -14.13
C TRP A 291 8.78 8.21 -14.27
N GLU A 292 9.15 8.58 -15.50
CA GLU A 292 10.01 9.75 -15.76
C GLU A 292 9.23 10.98 -16.23
N GLN A 293 7.91 10.86 -16.45
CA GLN A 293 7.08 11.94 -16.99
C GLN A 293 6.40 12.80 -15.91
N GLY A 294 6.94 12.78 -14.69
CA GLY A 294 6.36 13.51 -13.55
C GLY A 294 5.08 12.86 -13.01
N VAL A 295 4.72 13.20 -11.79
CA VAL A 295 3.50 12.70 -11.17
C VAL A 295 2.27 13.20 -11.94
N PRO A 296 1.28 12.34 -12.27
CA PRO A 296 0.09 12.75 -13.03
C PRO A 296 -0.76 13.77 -12.28
N PHE A 297 -1.08 14.88 -12.96
CA PHE A 297 -2.11 15.85 -12.58
C PHE A 297 -3.24 15.73 -13.59
N GLY A 298 -4.50 15.85 -13.16
CA GLY A 298 -5.58 15.79 -14.13
C GLY A 298 -6.99 15.68 -13.53
N PHE A 299 -7.82 14.92 -14.23
CA PHE A 299 -9.22 14.71 -13.93
C PHE A 299 -9.56 13.22 -13.95
N ASN A 300 -10.38 12.80 -13.00
CA ASN A 300 -10.98 11.46 -12.96
C ASN A 300 -12.51 11.60 -12.99
N SER A 301 -13.17 10.80 -13.82
CA SER A 301 -14.61 10.96 -14.06
C SER A 301 -15.51 10.37 -12.96
N TRP A 302 -14.98 9.59 -11.98
CA TRP A 302 -15.82 8.81 -11.09
C TRP A 302 -16.64 9.66 -10.11
N ALA A 303 -16.00 10.37 -9.18
CA ALA A 303 -16.70 11.01 -8.07
C ALA A 303 -17.68 12.12 -8.50
N GLY A 304 -17.36 12.88 -9.54
CA GLY A 304 -18.21 13.94 -10.05
C GLY A 304 -19.29 13.46 -11.01
N LEU A 305 -18.97 12.55 -11.92
CA LEU A 305 -19.87 12.15 -13.01
C LEU A 305 -20.57 10.81 -12.74
N ALA A 306 -19.86 9.81 -12.22
CA ALA A 306 -20.41 8.48 -11.93
C ALA A 306 -21.33 7.97 -13.07
N PHE A 307 -22.59 7.68 -12.73
CA PHE A 307 -23.63 7.20 -13.67
C PHE A 307 -24.14 8.26 -14.66
N ARG A 308 -23.71 9.50 -14.52
CA ARG A 308 -24.01 10.58 -15.46
C ARG A 308 -22.94 10.76 -16.51
N LEU A 309 -21.90 9.91 -16.48
CA LEU A 309 -20.82 9.90 -17.46
C LEU A 309 -21.39 9.73 -18.86
N ASN A 310 -21.01 10.62 -19.76
CA ASN A 310 -21.21 10.55 -21.20
C ASN A 310 -20.07 11.28 -21.90
N GLU A 311 -20.00 11.15 -23.22
CA GLU A 311 -18.94 11.74 -24.04
C GLU A 311 -18.82 13.25 -23.84
N GLU A 312 -19.94 14.00 -23.90
CA GLU A 312 -19.97 15.46 -23.79
C GLU A 312 -19.43 15.94 -22.43
N ARG A 313 -19.87 15.34 -21.32
CA ARG A 313 -19.41 15.69 -19.96
C ARG A 313 -17.93 15.40 -19.76
N TYR A 314 -17.47 14.28 -20.29
CA TYR A 314 -16.06 13.93 -20.26
C TYR A 314 -15.22 14.95 -21.03
N GLU A 315 -15.65 15.30 -22.27
CA GLU A 315 -15.02 16.31 -23.08
C GLU A 315 -14.97 17.67 -22.42
N ASN A 316 -16.10 18.13 -21.89
CA ASN A 316 -16.21 19.41 -21.19
C ASN A 316 -15.29 19.48 -19.96
N SER A 317 -15.13 18.35 -19.23
CA SER A 317 -14.21 18.27 -18.09
C SER A 317 -12.75 18.36 -18.52
N GLY A 318 -12.35 17.62 -19.55
CA GLY A 318 -10.99 17.67 -20.11
C GLY A 318 -10.66 19.08 -20.65
N GLU A 319 -11.60 19.70 -21.37
CA GLU A 319 -11.45 21.06 -21.92
C GLU A 319 -11.34 22.11 -20.81
N PHE A 320 -12.15 22.02 -19.75
CA PHE A 320 -12.05 22.90 -18.59
C PHE A 320 -10.67 22.82 -17.91
N VAL A 321 -10.17 21.60 -17.69
CA VAL A 321 -8.83 21.41 -17.12
C VAL A 321 -7.78 22.06 -18.02
N ARG A 322 -7.86 21.86 -19.33
CA ARG A 322 -6.91 22.38 -20.31
C ARG A 322 -6.94 23.91 -20.40
N THR A 323 -8.14 24.50 -20.49
CA THR A 323 -8.28 25.94 -20.83
C THR A 323 -8.29 26.85 -19.60
N GLU A 324 -8.75 26.36 -18.45
CA GLU A 324 -8.91 27.18 -17.27
C GLU A 324 -7.96 26.81 -16.12
N LEU A 325 -7.60 25.52 -15.92
CA LEU A 325 -6.76 25.11 -14.81
C LEU A 325 -5.27 25.04 -15.17
N MET A 326 -4.91 24.48 -16.34
CA MET A 326 -3.49 24.41 -16.76
C MET A 326 -2.82 25.79 -16.85
N PRO A 327 -3.44 26.84 -17.42
CA PRO A 327 -2.85 28.18 -17.43
C PRO A 327 -2.66 28.77 -16.02
N GLY A 328 -3.44 28.29 -15.05
CA GLY A 328 -3.32 28.64 -13.63
C GLY A 328 -2.28 27.83 -12.86
N GLY A 329 -1.54 26.94 -13.54
CA GLY A 329 -0.49 26.11 -12.95
C GLY A 329 -0.94 24.76 -12.39
N TYR A 330 -2.14 24.27 -12.75
CA TYR A 330 -2.58 22.92 -12.47
C TYR A 330 -2.15 21.98 -13.60
N GLU A 331 -0.89 21.63 -13.60
CA GLU A 331 -0.26 20.78 -14.59
C GLU A 331 1.06 20.21 -14.05
N ASN A 332 1.61 19.21 -14.69
CA ASN A 332 2.97 18.76 -14.44
C ASN A 332 3.67 18.46 -15.76
N GLN A 333 4.87 19.01 -15.95
CA GLN A 333 5.67 18.90 -17.18
C GLN A 333 4.89 19.30 -18.45
N GLY A 334 3.99 20.30 -18.34
CA GLY A 334 3.23 20.85 -19.48
C GLY A 334 2.03 20.02 -19.91
N THR A 335 1.59 19.04 -19.12
CA THR A 335 0.47 18.16 -19.46
C THR A 335 -0.45 17.86 -18.27
N THR A 336 -1.65 17.37 -18.60
CA THR A 336 -2.60 16.79 -17.62
C THR A 336 -3.18 15.50 -18.18
N TYR A 337 -3.66 14.64 -17.27
CA TYR A 337 -4.30 13.38 -17.58
C TYR A 337 -5.81 13.51 -17.44
N VAL A 338 -6.58 12.97 -18.37
CA VAL A 338 -8.04 12.91 -18.29
C VAL A 338 -8.44 11.45 -18.26
N ASN A 339 -8.81 10.95 -17.07
CA ASN A 339 -9.09 9.54 -16.84
C ASN A 339 -10.59 9.25 -16.92
N LEU A 340 -10.93 8.29 -17.78
CA LEU A 340 -12.22 7.60 -17.79
C LEU A 340 -12.22 6.50 -16.74
N ASP A 341 -13.00 6.67 -15.70
CA ASP A 341 -13.19 5.67 -14.64
C ASP A 341 -14.29 4.66 -15.01
N ALA A 342 -14.77 3.87 -14.06
CA ALA A 342 -15.85 2.90 -14.25
C ALA A 342 -17.05 3.52 -14.97
N GLY A 343 -17.67 2.75 -15.85
CA GLY A 343 -18.77 3.23 -16.73
C GLY A 343 -18.31 3.77 -18.09
N TRP A 344 -17.01 3.78 -18.38
CA TRP A 344 -16.49 4.23 -19.69
C TRP A 344 -17.08 3.51 -20.90
N ASN A 345 -17.61 2.31 -20.73
CA ASN A 345 -18.27 1.49 -21.74
C ASN A 345 -19.63 2.02 -22.23
N VAL A 346 -20.09 3.17 -21.72
CA VAL A 346 -21.19 3.92 -22.33
C VAL A 346 -20.81 4.50 -23.71
N MET A 347 -19.51 4.54 -24.03
CA MET A 347 -18.98 4.96 -25.32
C MET A 347 -18.56 3.76 -26.17
N SER A 348 -18.75 3.84 -27.50
CA SER A 348 -18.28 2.79 -28.40
C SER A 348 -16.74 2.76 -28.48
N PRO A 349 -16.14 1.63 -28.93
CA PRO A 349 -14.70 1.50 -29.14
C PRO A 349 -14.09 2.61 -30.01
N GLU A 350 -14.78 3.00 -31.07
CA GLU A 350 -14.35 4.06 -32.00
C GLU A 350 -14.35 5.43 -31.30
N ARG A 351 -15.36 5.68 -30.45
CA ARG A 351 -15.44 6.90 -29.66
C ARG A 351 -14.33 6.97 -28.62
N LEU A 352 -14.06 5.86 -27.93
CA LEU A 352 -12.98 5.78 -26.94
C LEU A 352 -11.62 6.09 -27.57
N ALA A 353 -11.31 5.52 -28.75
CA ALA A 353 -10.08 5.82 -29.47
C ALA A 353 -10.03 7.30 -29.92
N ALA A 354 -11.14 7.83 -30.45
CA ALA A 354 -11.22 9.23 -30.86
C ALA A 354 -11.04 10.20 -29.71
N GLN A 355 -11.52 9.85 -28.49
CA GLN A 355 -11.31 10.66 -27.28
C GLN A 355 -9.83 10.73 -26.89
N ALA A 356 -9.11 9.62 -26.90
CA ALA A 356 -7.67 9.61 -26.62
C ALA A 356 -6.90 10.47 -27.64
N ASP A 357 -7.17 10.30 -28.94
CA ASP A 357 -6.53 11.09 -29.98
C ASP A 357 -6.81 12.60 -29.84
N ARG A 358 -8.05 12.96 -29.48
CA ARG A 358 -8.41 14.36 -29.21
C ARG A 358 -7.66 14.97 -28.05
N LEU A 359 -7.53 14.22 -26.94
CA LEU A 359 -6.75 14.66 -25.79
C LEU A 359 -5.29 14.88 -26.16
N HIS A 360 -4.68 13.98 -26.93
CA HIS A 360 -3.31 14.13 -27.42
C HIS A 360 -3.13 15.36 -28.32
N GLN A 361 -4.08 15.61 -29.24
CA GLN A 361 -4.06 16.84 -30.04
C GLN A 361 -4.16 18.10 -29.20
N ALA A 362 -4.82 18.03 -28.05
CA ALA A 362 -4.94 19.11 -27.07
C ALA A 362 -3.74 19.22 -26.11
N GLY A 363 -2.72 18.36 -26.22
CA GLY A 363 -1.56 18.32 -25.35
C GLY A 363 -1.82 17.66 -23.98
N GLN A 364 -2.92 16.93 -23.86
CA GLN A 364 -3.30 16.16 -22.68
C GLN A 364 -3.03 14.66 -22.89
N LYS A 365 -3.14 13.87 -21.84
CA LYS A 365 -2.99 12.43 -21.83
C LYS A 365 -4.28 11.74 -21.48
N ALA A 366 -4.52 10.56 -22.06
CA ALA A 366 -5.74 9.79 -21.86
C ALA A 366 -5.55 8.68 -20.82
N GLY A 367 -6.47 8.60 -19.86
CA GLY A 367 -6.54 7.51 -18.88
C GLY A 367 -7.81 6.69 -19.00
N ILE A 368 -7.75 5.41 -18.60
CA ILE A 368 -8.87 4.49 -18.60
C ILE A 368 -8.86 3.61 -17.32
N TYR A 369 -9.93 2.88 -17.08
CA TYR A 369 -10.14 2.02 -15.92
C TYR A 369 -10.39 0.57 -16.31
N ASP A 370 -9.94 -0.41 -15.50
CA ASP A 370 -10.44 -1.78 -15.49
C ASP A 370 -10.32 -2.43 -14.11
N ALA A 371 -11.16 -3.45 -13.86
CA ALA A 371 -11.10 -4.31 -12.67
C ALA A 371 -10.86 -5.77 -13.13
N PRO A 372 -9.61 -6.12 -13.49
CA PRO A 372 -9.33 -7.37 -14.15
C PRO A 372 -9.36 -8.61 -13.25
N PHE A 373 -9.47 -8.46 -11.91
CA PHE A 373 -9.47 -9.56 -10.95
C PHE A 373 -10.84 -9.85 -10.36
N ALA A 374 -11.85 -9.02 -10.68
CA ALA A 374 -13.15 -9.00 -10.01
C ALA A 374 -14.31 -9.10 -10.99
N PHE A 375 -15.22 -10.04 -10.76
CA PHE A 375 -16.45 -10.23 -11.55
C PHE A 375 -17.65 -9.58 -10.85
N PHE A 376 -18.10 -8.45 -11.37
CA PHE A 376 -19.29 -7.73 -10.90
C PHE A 376 -20.59 -8.19 -11.59
N GLY A 377 -20.50 -8.98 -12.65
CA GLY A 377 -21.65 -9.47 -13.41
C GLY A 377 -22.64 -10.26 -12.54
N ARG A 378 -23.88 -10.34 -13.01
CA ARG A 378 -24.96 -11.08 -12.32
C ARG A 378 -25.05 -12.51 -12.79
N ASP A 379 -24.75 -12.77 -14.05
CA ASP A 379 -24.87 -14.08 -14.66
C ASP A 379 -23.49 -14.65 -15.05
N PRO A 380 -23.01 -15.68 -14.34
CA PRO A 380 -21.78 -16.37 -14.72
C PRO A 380 -21.84 -17.11 -16.07
N GLU A 381 -23.03 -17.28 -16.65
CA GLU A 381 -23.24 -17.87 -17.98
C GLU A 381 -23.02 -16.86 -19.12
N GLU A 382 -22.73 -15.60 -18.83
CA GLU A 382 -22.33 -14.63 -19.85
C GLU A 382 -21.00 -15.01 -20.50
N GLU A 383 -20.89 -14.74 -21.80
CA GLU A 383 -19.68 -15.02 -22.59
C GLU A 383 -18.54 -14.05 -22.20
N ILE A 384 -17.32 -14.58 -22.11
CA ILE A 384 -16.14 -13.78 -21.77
C ILE A 384 -15.77 -12.88 -22.96
N PRO A 385 -15.68 -11.55 -22.79
CA PRO A 385 -15.28 -10.64 -23.84
C PRO A 385 -13.92 -11.01 -24.46
N GLY A 386 -13.89 -11.12 -25.80
CA GLY A 386 -12.70 -11.48 -26.55
C GLY A 386 -12.32 -12.98 -26.48
N VAL A 387 -13.19 -13.83 -25.92
CA VAL A 387 -12.95 -15.28 -25.80
C VAL A 387 -14.22 -16.05 -26.24
N PRO A 388 -14.57 -16.04 -27.53
CA PRO A 388 -15.80 -16.61 -28.02
C PRO A 388 -16.01 -18.08 -27.63
N GLY A 389 -17.25 -18.42 -27.24
CA GLY A 389 -17.64 -19.77 -26.82
C GLY A 389 -17.23 -20.15 -25.39
N HIS A 390 -16.69 -19.22 -24.61
CA HIS A 390 -16.33 -19.41 -23.21
C HIS A 390 -17.06 -18.45 -22.28
N PHE A 391 -17.35 -18.90 -21.07
CA PHE A 391 -18.25 -18.21 -20.14
C PHE A 391 -17.52 -17.87 -18.82
N TYR A 392 -17.94 -16.79 -18.15
CA TYR A 392 -17.33 -16.35 -16.90
C TYR A 392 -17.26 -17.44 -15.83
N LYS A 393 -18.27 -18.34 -15.75
CA LYS A 393 -18.26 -19.48 -14.83
C LYS A 393 -17.00 -20.36 -14.90
N GLU A 394 -16.29 -20.34 -16.04
CA GLU A 394 -15.09 -21.15 -16.25
C GLU A 394 -13.87 -20.56 -15.56
N ILE A 395 -13.86 -19.24 -15.33
CA ILE A 395 -12.73 -18.50 -14.78
C ILE A 395 -13.00 -17.92 -13.38
N LEU A 396 -14.16 -18.15 -12.78
CA LEU A 396 -14.43 -17.72 -11.39
C LEU A 396 -13.73 -18.64 -10.40
N LEU A 397 -13.05 -18.07 -9.40
CA LEU A 397 -12.33 -18.81 -8.37
C LEU A 397 -13.29 -19.65 -7.52
N ARG A 398 -12.90 -20.87 -7.17
CA ARG A 398 -13.72 -21.86 -6.47
C ARG A 398 -13.08 -22.35 -5.19
N ASP A 399 -13.91 -22.82 -4.28
CA ASP A 399 -13.49 -23.58 -3.12
C ASP A 399 -13.21 -25.06 -3.47
N GLU A 400 -12.72 -25.83 -2.49
CA GLU A 400 -12.42 -27.28 -2.63
C GLU A 400 -13.67 -28.12 -3.00
N LYS A 401 -14.87 -27.61 -2.79
CA LYS A 401 -16.15 -28.25 -3.15
C LYS A 401 -16.65 -27.85 -4.53
N GLY A 402 -15.86 -27.06 -5.27
CA GLY A 402 -16.21 -26.60 -6.61
C GLY A 402 -17.23 -25.46 -6.64
N ARG A 403 -17.57 -24.83 -5.51
CA ARG A 403 -18.47 -23.69 -5.43
C ARG A 403 -17.68 -22.40 -5.66
N PHE A 404 -18.29 -21.40 -6.30
CA PHE A 404 -17.70 -20.08 -6.41
C PHE A 404 -17.42 -19.51 -5.01
N LEU A 405 -16.33 -18.78 -4.86
CA LEU A 405 -16.08 -18.04 -3.65
C LEU A 405 -17.16 -16.96 -3.45
N PRO A 406 -17.45 -16.57 -2.20
CA PRO A 406 -18.40 -15.49 -1.93
C PRO A 406 -17.93 -14.18 -2.54
N ARG A 407 -18.87 -13.27 -2.77
CA ARG A 407 -18.56 -11.92 -3.21
C ARG A 407 -17.84 -11.14 -2.12
N VAL A 408 -16.79 -10.48 -2.49
CA VAL A 408 -16.09 -9.48 -1.69
C VAL A 408 -16.30 -8.14 -2.38
N ASP A 409 -16.73 -7.13 -1.65
CA ASP A 409 -17.02 -5.79 -2.17
C ASP A 409 -17.88 -5.81 -3.47
N GLY A 410 -18.87 -6.69 -3.48
CA GLY A 410 -19.81 -6.86 -4.58
C GLY A 410 -19.37 -7.77 -5.73
N ALA A 411 -18.11 -8.22 -5.78
CA ALA A 411 -17.56 -9.03 -6.87
C ALA A 411 -17.13 -10.44 -6.46
N ILE A 412 -17.23 -11.39 -7.37
CA ILE A 412 -16.63 -12.73 -7.24
C ILE A 412 -15.20 -12.66 -7.79
N PRO A 413 -14.19 -13.20 -7.09
CA PRO A 413 -12.82 -13.21 -7.60
C PRO A 413 -12.69 -14.12 -8.82
N TYR A 414 -11.88 -13.68 -9.79
CA TYR A 414 -11.42 -14.57 -10.86
C TYR A 414 -10.31 -15.50 -10.40
N ASP A 415 -10.26 -16.69 -10.97
CA ASP A 415 -9.04 -17.48 -10.98
C ASP A 415 -8.03 -16.88 -11.98
N VAL A 416 -7.17 -16.01 -11.46
CA VAL A 416 -6.17 -15.28 -12.27
C VAL A 416 -5.08 -16.19 -12.85
N THR A 417 -5.09 -17.48 -12.51
CA THR A 417 -4.18 -18.48 -13.06
C THR A 417 -4.78 -19.22 -14.25
N HIS A 418 -6.06 -19.00 -14.55
CA HIS A 418 -6.74 -19.68 -15.63
C HIS A 418 -6.34 -19.10 -17.00
N PRO A 419 -6.03 -19.92 -18.02
CA PRO A 419 -5.61 -19.41 -19.35
C PRO A 419 -6.65 -18.51 -20.04
N LEU A 420 -7.94 -18.73 -19.80
CA LEU A 420 -9.01 -17.87 -20.35
C LEU A 420 -9.03 -16.49 -19.70
N TRP A 421 -8.66 -16.38 -18.39
CA TRP A 421 -8.48 -15.09 -17.74
C TRP A 421 -7.33 -14.30 -18.40
N GLU A 422 -6.20 -14.93 -18.69
CA GLU A 422 -5.09 -14.28 -19.41
C GLU A 422 -5.53 -13.79 -20.79
N ARG A 423 -6.33 -14.59 -21.54
CA ARG A 423 -6.86 -14.21 -22.86
C ARG A 423 -7.80 -13.01 -22.75
N MET A 424 -8.73 -13.02 -21.78
CA MET A 424 -9.65 -11.91 -21.53
C MET A 424 -8.91 -10.63 -21.18
N THR A 425 -7.97 -10.72 -20.24
CA THR A 425 -7.20 -9.57 -19.75
C THR A 425 -6.32 -9.01 -20.89
N ARG A 426 -5.65 -9.87 -21.65
CA ARG A 426 -4.89 -9.46 -22.82
C ARG A 426 -5.77 -8.73 -23.83
N TYR A 427 -6.93 -9.28 -24.16
CA TYR A 427 -7.89 -8.66 -25.07
C TYR A 427 -8.29 -7.24 -24.63
N LYS A 428 -8.55 -7.04 -23.33
CA LYS A 428 -8.91 -5.73 -22.78
C LYS A 428 -7.75 -4.74 -22.82
N PHE A 429 -6.58 -5.11 -22.33
CA PHE A 429 -5.45 -4.20 -22.19
C PHE A 429 -4.77 -3.86 -23.52
N GLU A 430 -4.68 -4.80 -24.45
CA GLU A 430 -4.23 -4.50 -25.81
C GLU A 430 -5.16 -3.52 -26.55
N ARG A 431 -6.45 -3.54 -26.24
CA ARG A 431 -7.39 -2.51 -26.75
C ARG A 431 -7.06 -1.14 -26.20
N PHE A 432 -6.77 -1.01 -24.91
CA PHE A 432 -6.37 0.27 -24.31
C PHE A 432 -5.11 0.83 -24.98
N VAL A 433 -4.13 -0.03 -25.24
CA VAL A 433 -2.92 0.35 -25.98
C VAL A 433 -3.26 0.79 -27.42
N ARG A 434 -4.08 0.02 -28.14
CA ARG A 434 -4.51 0.36 -29.52
C ARG A 434 -5.38 1.61 -29.61
N TRP A 435 -6.17 1.89 -28.58
CA TRP A 435 -6.95 3.13 -28.45
C TRP A 435 -6.12 4.32 -27.98
N ASN A 436 -4.82 4.14 -27.87
CA ASN A 436 -3.86 5.19 -27.55
C ASN A 436 -3.96 5.79 -26.15
N TYR A 437 -4.47 5.04 -25.15
CA TYR A 437 -4.47 5.45 -23.75
C TYR A 437 -3.06 5.39 -23.15
N ASP A 438 -2.76 6.30 -22.20
CA ASP A 438 -1.44 6.48 -21.56
C ASP A 438 -1.41 6.05 -20.10
N TYR A 439 -2.58 5.85 -19.49
CA TYR A 439 -2.78 5.62 -18.08
C TYR A 439 -3.89 4.60 -17.86
N VAL A 440 -3.71 3.70 -16.92
CA VAL A 440 -4.79 2.85 -16.43
C VAL A 440 -4.89 2.85 -14.91
N LYS A 441 -6.11 3.06 -14.40
CA LYS A 441 -6.49 2.74 -13.03
C LYS A 441 -6.95 1.30 -13.00
N VAL A 442 -6.19 0.43 -12.34
CA VAL A 442 -6.49 -1.00 -12.18
C VAL A 442 -7.04 -1.20 -10.77
N ASP A 443 -8.26 -1.68 -10.67
CA ASP A 443 -9.02 -1.67 -9.43
C ASP A 443 -9.40 -3.07 -8.92
N PHE A 444 -9.80 -3.18 -7.64
CA PHE A 444 -10.18 -4.42 -6.96
C PHE A 444 -9.11 -5.50 -7.02
N MET A 445 -7.86 -5.10 -6.84
CA MET A 445 -6.70 -5.96 -7.04
C MET A 445 -6.57 -7.05 -5.98
N THR A 446 -7.13 -6.87 -4.80
CA THR A 446 -7.13 -7.88 -3.71
C THR A 446 -7.76 -9.21 -4.14
N HIS A 447 -8.78 -9.15 -5.02
CA HIS A 447 -9.47 -10.34 -5.52
C HIS A 447 -8.52 -11.35 -6.18
N GLY A 448 -7.46 -10.89 -6.84
CA GLY A 448 -6.46 -11.75 -7.49
C GLY A 448 -5.57 -12.54 -6.53
N GLY A 449 -5.61 -12.20 -5.24
CA GLY A 449 -4.82 -12.85 -4.19
C GLY A 449 -5.64 -13.69 -3.20
N MET A 450 -6.91 -13.95 -3.46
CA MET A 450 -7.75 -14.75 -2.56
C MET A 450 -7.37 -16.23 -2.61
N GLU A 451 -7.45 -16.91 -1.44
CA GLU A 451 -7.20 -18.34 -1.34
C GLU A 451 -8.34 -19.14 -1.99
N GLY A 452 -7.99 -20.12 -2.81
CA GLY A 452 -8.95 -20.95 -3.52
C GLY A 452 -8.30 -22.05 -4.36
N CYS A 453 -9.10 -22.74 -5.17
CA CYS A 453 -8.61 -23.77 -6.08
C CYS A 453 -8.18 -23.16 -7.41
N HIS A 454 -6.89 -22.93 -7.56
CA HIS A 454 -6.30 -22.39 -8.79
C HIS A 454 -6.22 -23.43 -9.91
N SER A 455 -6.47 -23.02 -11.15
CA SER A 455 -6.38 -23.86 -12.34
C SER A 455 -4.95 -24.30 -12.65
N ASP A 456 -3.98 -23.43 -12.42
CA ASP A 456 -2.57 -23.77 -12.47
C ASP A 456 -2.18 -24.49 -11.18
N ARG A 457 -1.91 -25.80 -11.27
CA ARG A 457 -1.57 -26.65 -10.13
C ARG A 457 -0.19 -26.38 -9.53
N THR A 458 0.64 -25.57 -10.16
CA THR A 458 1.92 -25.10 -9.60
C THR A 458 1.74 -23.93 -8.64
N ILE A 459 0.57 -23.29 -8.66
CA ILE A 459 0.16 -22.19 -7.78
C ILE A 459 -0.65 -22.77 -6.62
N SER A 460 -0.11 -22.66 -5.43
CA SER A 460 -0.70 -23.22 -4.21
C SER A 460 -1.38 -22.18 -3.32
N THR A 461 -1.04 -20.91 -3.48
CA THR A 461 -1.49 -19.83 -2.58
C THR A 461 -1.99 -18.61 -3.34
N GLY A 462 -2.87 -17.84 -2.72
CA GLY A 462 -3.34 -16.56 -3.28
C GLY A 462 -2.20 -15.57 -3.50
N ARG A 463 -1.16 -15.58 -2.67
CA ARG A 463 0.03 -14.72 -2.85
C ARG A 463 0.80 -15.06 -4.13
N GLN A 464 0.97 -16.33 -4.45
CA GLN A 464 1.57 -16.75 -5.73
C GLN A 464 0.70 -16.34 -6.91
N ALA A 465 -0.63 -16.50 -6.78
CA ALA A 465 -1.58 -16.14 -7.83
C ALA A 465 -1.52 -14.65 -8.17
N ILE A 466 -1.56 -13.75 -7.18
CA ILE A 466 -1.52 -12.31 -7.42
C ILE A 466 -0.16 -11.85 -7.98
N ASN A 467 0.96 -12.42 -7.53
CA ASN A 467 2.27 -12.13 -8.11
C ASN A 467 2.32 -12.44 -9.60
N ARG A 468 1.82 -13.63 -9.99
CA ARG A 468 1.74 -14.03 -11.40
C ARG A 468 0.85 -13.07 -12.21
N ALA A 469 -0.30 -12.71 -11.66
CA ALA A 469 -1.24 -11.82 -12.32
C ALA A 469 -0.70 -10.40 -12.49
N TYR A 470 -0.03 -9.87 -11.47
CA TYR A 470 0.63 -8.57 -11.55
C TYR A 470 1.77 -8.57 -12.58
N ALA A 471 2.61 -9.62 -12.57
CA ALA A 471 3.67 -9.77 -13.57
C ALA A 471 3.10 -9.84 -15.00
N PHE A 472 1.96 -10.48 -15.18
CA PHE A 472 1.28 -10.54 -16.47
C PHE A 472 0.77 -9.16 -16.93
N LEU A 473 0.18 -8.36 -16.02
CA LEU A 473 -0.28 -6.99 -16.35
C LEU A 473 0.90 -6.07 -16.68
N ASP A 474 1.96 -6.13 -15.89
CA ASP A 474 3.19 -5.37 -16.11
C ASP A 474 3.81 -5.70 -17.48
N ASP A 475 3.86 -6.98 -17.82
CA ASP A 475 4.35 -7.47 -19.10
C ASP A 475 3.50 -6.98 -20.31
N LEU A 476 2.17 -6.88 -20.14
CA LEU A 476 1.27 -6.37 -21.19
C LEU A 476 1.47 -4.88 -21.46
N LEU A 477 1.89 -4.11 -20.45
CA LEU A 477 2.02 -2.66 -20.51
C LEU A 477 3.48 -2.20 -20.50
N ASP A 478 4.45 -3.14 -20.63
CA ASP A 478 5.88 -2.84 -20.68
C ASP A 478 6.20 -1.89 -21.84
N GLU A 479 6.85 -0.76 -21.54
CA GLU A 479 7.18 0.31 -22.49
C GLU A 479 7.93 -0.22 -23.72
N LYS A 480 8.82 -1.22 -23.55
CA LYS A 480 9.59 -1.79 -24.66
C LYS A 480 8.73 -2.60 -25.60
N LYS A 481 7.61 -3.16 -25.09
CA LYS A 481 6.65 -3.94 -25.89
C LYS A 481 5.68 -3.05 -26.64
N ILE A 482 5.13 -2.05 -25.94
CA ILE A 482 4.11 -1.17 -26.52
C ILE A 482 4.69 0.05 -27.24
N GLY A 483 6.00 0.32 -27.06
CA GLY A 483 6.74 1.39 -27.74
C GLY A 483 6.53 2.79 -27.16
N ARG A 484 5.91 2.92 -25.97
CA ARG A 484 5.67 4.17 -25.27
C ARG A 484 5.45 3.95 -23.78
N PRO A 485 5.68 4.96 -22.91
CA PRO A 485 5.35 4.87 -21.51
C PRO A 485 3.85 4.66 -21.29
N PHE A 486 3.50 3.85 -20.27
CA PHE A 486 2.12 3.62 -19.86
C PHE A 486 2.05 3.62 -18.34
N PHE A 487 1.28 4.53 -17.74
CA PHE A 487 1.18 4.66 -16.29
C PHE A 487 0.18 3.66 -15.71
N ILE A 488 0.57 2.96 -14.64
CA ILE A 488 -0.27 1.97 -13.93
C ILE A 488 -0.51 2.47 -12.52
N SER A 489 -1.77 2.78 -12.16
CA SER A 489 -2.20 3.05 -10.78
C SER A 489 -3.01 1.87 -10.25
N LEU A 490 -2.57 1.28 -9.12
CA LEU A 490 -3.25 0.17 -8.45
C LEU A 490 -4.21 0.69 -7.39
N SER A 491 -5.47 0.31 -7.49
CA SER A 491 -6.53 0.71 -6.57
C SER A 491 -7.11 -0.52 -5.86
N ILE A 492 -7.56 -0.34 -4.61
CA ILE A 492 -8.04 -1.43 -3.74
C ILE A 492 -7.09 -2.64 -3.84
N ALA A 493 -5.83 -2.37 -3.50
CA ALA A 493 -4.74 -3.32 -3.66
C ALA A 493 -4.05 -3.58 -2.32
N PRO A 494 -3.59 -4.80 -2.04
CA PRO A 494 -2.70 -5.05 -0.90
C PRO A 494 -1.44 -4.19 -1.04
N ILE A 495 -0.77 -3.90 0.09
CA ILE A 495 0.53 -3.20 0.05
C ILE A 495 1.56 -4.09 -0.66
N PHE A 496 1.49 -5.38 -0.44
CA PHE A 496 2.37 -6.39 -1.00
C PHE A 496 1.58 -7.45 -1.80
N PRO A 497 2.13 -7.97 -2.91
CA PRO A 497 3.46 -7.70 -3.46
C PRO A 497 3.55 -6.31 -4.10
N TYR A 498 4.75 -5.75 -4.15
CA TYR A 498 5.03 -4.42 -4.70
C TYR A 498 5.92 -4.48 -5.96
N GLY A 499 6.15 -3.31 -6.60
CA GLY A 499 7.00 -3.20 -7.78
C GLY A 499 6.32 -3.60 -9.09
N TYR A 500 4.99 -3.54 -9.16
CA TYR A 500 4.18 -3.84 -10.34
C TYR A 500 3.30 -2.67 -10.80
N GLY A 501 3.27 -1.59 -10.09
CA GLY A 501 2.56 -0.37 -10.45
C GLY A 501 3.38 0.86 -10.12
N HIS A 502 3.17 1.96 -10.84
CA HIS A 502 3.83 3.24 -10.58
C HIS A 502 3.24 3.93 -9.36
N ALA A 503 1.92 3.82 -9.18
CA ALA A 503 1.20 4.32 -8.02
C ALA A 503 0.34 3.23 -7.36
N ARG A 504 0.09 3.39 -6.07
CA ARG A 504 -0.90 2.61 -5.32
C ARG A 504 -1.79 3.53 -4.53
N ARG A 505 -3.08 3.33 -4.60
CA ARG A 505 -4.06 4.04 -3.79
C ARG A 505 -3.85 3.78 -2.30
N VAL A 506 -3.81 4.84 -1.50
CA VAL A 506 -3.49 4.73 -0.07
C VAL A 506 -4.71 4.38 0.78
N SER A 507 -5.92 4.69 0.29
CA SER A 507 -7.19 4.49 0.98
C SER A 507 -8.24 3.79 0.09
N CYS A 508 -9.42 3.49 0.61
CA CYS A 508 -10.62 3.24 -0.20
C CYS A 508 -11.11 4.54 -0.85
N ASP A 509 -12.29 4.54 -1.47
CA ASP A 509 -12.83 5.72 -2.13
C ASP A 509 -12.97 6.91 -1.17
N ALA A 510 -12.46 8.07 -1.58
CA ALA A 510 -12.54 9.32 -0.85
C ALA A 510 -13.40 10.34 -1.63
N PHE A 511 -14.47 10.81 -1.01
CA PHE A 511 -15.47 11.64 -1.68
C PHE A 511 -15.37 13.13 -1.34
N GLY A 512 -14.41 13.54 -0.51
CA GLY A 512 -14.11 14.94 -0.25
C GLY A 512 -14.71 15.53 1.02
N THR A 513 -15.40 14.77 1.86
CA THR A 513 -15.92 15.23 3.15
C THR A 513 -14.79 15.42 4.17
N ALA A 514 -15.06 16.14 5.28
CA ALA A 514 -14.11 16.23 6.40
C ALA A 514 -13.71 14.85 6.96
N GLN A 515 -14.63 13.88 6.92
CA GLN A 515 -14.35 12.49 7.31
C GLN A 515 -13.41 11.81 6.33
N ASP A 516 -13.56 12.05 5.02
CA ASP A 516 -12.63 11.53 4.01
C ASP A 516 -11.25 12.15 4.16
N VAL A 517 -11.15 13.44 4.52
CA VAL A 517 -9.87 14.11 4.85
C VAL A 517 -9.15 13.38 5.98
N GLU A 518 -9.84 13.09 7.09
CA GLU A 518 -9.24 12.37 8.23
C GLU A 518 -8.84 10.95 7.84
N TYR A 519 -9.66 10.25 7.05
CA TYR A 519 -9.39 8.90 6.58
C TYR A 519 -8.14 8.84 5.67
N GLU A 520 -8.03 9.74 4.71
CA GLU A 520 -6.85 9.87 3.86
C GLU A 520 -5.59 10.21 4.68
N LEU A 521 -5.72 11.12 5.63
CA LEU A 521 -4.62 11.48 6.54
C LEU A 521 -4.23 10.31 7.46
N ASN A 522 -5.17 9.45 7.88
CA ASN A 522 -4.84 8.21 8.59
C ASN A 522 -3.95 7.31 7.73
N SER A 523 -4.35 7.08 6.49
CA SER A 523 -3.55 6.28 5.55
C SER A 523 -2.17 6.90 5.30
N HIS A 524 -2.09 8.23 5.18
CA HIS A 524 -0.83 8.93 5.02
C HIS A 524 0.03 8.90 6.28
N THR A 525 -0.56 9.01 7.47
CA THR A 525 0.14 8.97 8.78
C THR A 525 0.94 7.69 8.97
N TYR A 526 0.50 6.58 8.41
CA TYR A 526 1.16 5.29 8.58
C TYR A 526 1.74 4.72 7.28
N GLY A 527 1.42 5.34 6.12
CA GLY A 527 1.83 4.90 4.80
C GLY A 527 2.68 5.89 3.99
N TRP A 528 3.10 7.05 4.54
CA TRP A 528 3.93 8.03 3.81
C TRP A 528 5.22 7.42 3.25
N TRP A 529 5.80 6.47 3.97
CA TRP A 529 7.07 5.81 3.65
C TRP A 529 7.01 4.92 2.40
N LEU A 530 5.82 4.56 1.94
CA LEU A 530 5.61 3.79 0.70
C LEU A 530 6.00 4.59 -0.53
N ASN A 531 5.80 5.92 -0.49
CA ASN A 531 6.09 6.83 -1.59
C ASN A 531 7.59 6.91 -1.89
N GLY A 532 7.97 6.72 -3.14
CA GLY A 532 9.36 6.72 -3.59
C GLY A 532 10.17 5.47 -3.20
N ARG A 533 9.56 4.49 -2.51
CA ARG A 533 10.22 3.26 -2.05
C ARG A 533 9.58 1.99 -2.63
N LEU A 534 8.35 1.66 -2.28
CA LEU A 534 7.65 0.50 -2.80
C LEU A 534 6.87 0.83 -4.07
N TYR A 535 6.32 2.01 -4.09
CA TYR A 535 5.66 2.63 -5.23
C TYR A 535 6.29 3.99 -5.47
N GLN A 536 6.40 4.40 -6.72
CA GLN A 536 6.95 5.73 -7.00
C GLN A 536 6.04 6.82 -6.46
N TYR A 537 4.72 6.60 -6.51
CA TYR A 537 3.73 7.54 -6.01
C TYR A 537 2.69 6.85 -5.13
N ASN A 538 2.24 7.56 -4.11
CA ASN A 538 0.96 7.29 -3.50
C ASN A 538 -0.16 7.82 -4.41
N ASP A 539 -1.38 7.31 -4.26
CA ASP A 539 -2.58 7.80 -4.95
C ASP A 539 -3.64 8.11 -3.87
N PRO A 540 -4.01 9.39 -3.67
CA PRO A 540 -4.96 9.82 -2.64
C PRO A 540 -6.40 9.73 -3.14
N ASP A 541 -6.66 9.03 -4.24
CA ASP A 541 -7.97 8.96 -4.88
C ASP A 541 -8.47 10.30 -5.45
N HIS A 542 -9.77 10.36 -5.72
CA HIS A 542 -10.45 11.52 -6.29
C HIS A 542 -10.37 12.74 -5.38
N ILE A 543 -9.89 13.86 -5.90
CA ILE A 543 -9.87 15.13 -5.18
C ILE A 543 -11.18 15.86 -5.48
N VAL A 544 -12.16 15.72 -4.59
CA VAL A 544 -13.47 16.39 -4.70
C VAL A 544 -13.42 17.69 -3.92
N LEU A 545 -13.62 18.79 -4.61
CA LEU A 545 -13.56 20.15 -4.02
C LEU A 545 -14.92 20.72 -3.70
N LEU A 546 -15.96 20.32 -4.44
CA LEU A 546 -17.30 20.79 -4.21
C LEU A 546 -18.24 19.65 -3.79
N LYS A 547 -18.48 18.68 -4.68
CA LYS A 547 -19.45 17.63 -4.41
C LYS A 547 -19.27 16.41 -5.27
N SER A 548 -19.31 15.22 -4.65
CA SER A 548 -19.44 13.93 -5.34
C SER A 548 -20.86 13.37 -5.26
N PHE A 549 -21.12 12.28 -5.97
CA PHE A 549 -22.41 11.58 -5.90
C PHE A 549 -22.72 10.99 -4.52
N GLY A 550 -21.70 10.70 -3.70
CA GLY A 550 -21.86 10.15 -2.35
C GLY A 550 -22.13 11.19 -1.26
N MET A 551 -22.14 12.47 -1.59
CA MET A 551 -22.28 13.57 -0.62
C MET A 551 -23.69 14.16 -0.60
N GLU A 552 -24.23 14.43 0.60
CA GLU A 552 -25.54 15.10 0.75
C GLU A 552 -25.46 16.59 0.46
N LYS A 553 -24.39 17.27 0.89
CA LYS A 553 -24.17 18.72 0.77
C LYS A 553 -22.86 19.04 0.05
N ASP A 554 -22.77 20.26 -0.43
CA ASP A 554 -21.53 20.81 -0.99
C ASP A 554 -20.50 21.05 0.12
N ASN A 555 -19.23 20.84 -0.18
CA ASN A 555 -18.13 21.16 0.70
C ASN A 555 -18.04 22.66 0.95
N THR A 556 -17.68 23.03 2.16
CA THR A 556 -17.15 24.36 2.47
C THR A 556 -15.81 24.58 1.76
N GLU A 557 -15.33 25.80 1.75
CA GLU A 557 -14.02 26.10 1.19
C GLU A 557 -12.87 25.50 2.03
N GLY A 558 -13.07 25.47 3.36
CA GLY A 558 -12.10 24.84 4.28
C GLY A 558 -11.98 23.33 4.04
N GLU A 559 -13.11 22.61 3.94
CA GLU A 559 -13.11 21.17 3.62
C GLU A 559 -12.41 20.90 2.29
N ALA A 560 -12.70 21.68 1.26
CA ALA A 560 -12.07 21.57 -0.06
C ALA A 560 -10.55 21.84 0.01
N ARG A 561 -10.12 22.85 0.77
CA ARG A 561 -8.69 23.15 0.97
C ARG A 561 -7.99 22.06 1.75
N ALA A 562 -8.62 21.53 2.79
CA ALA A 562 -8.10 20.38 3.53
C ALA A 562 -7.95 19.16 2.62
N ARG A 563 -8.97 18.81 1.80
CA ARG A 563 -8.90 17.69 0.85
C ARG A 563 -7.79 17.87 -0.18
N TYR A 564 -7.64 19.07 -0.74
CA TYR A 564 -6.56 19.33 -1.70
C TYR A 564 -5.19 19.25 -1.03
N THR A 565 -5.03 19.81 0.17
CA THR A 565 -3.77 19.78 0.91
C THR A 565 -3.36 18.34 1.29
N THR A 566 -4.33 17.50 1.65
CA THR A 566 -4.08 16.05 1.91
C THR A 566 -3.43 15.37 0.70
N ALA A 567 -3.96 15.62 -0.50
CA ALA A 567 -3.36 15.09 -1.72
C ALA A 567 -1.95 15.67 -1.97
N VAL A 568 -1.77 16.98 -1.80
CA VAL A 568 -0.48 17.65 -2.03
C VAL A 568 0.66 17.08 -1.19
N ILE A 569 0.39 16.77 0.09
CA ILE A 569 1.44 16.27 1.00
C ILE A 569 1.76 14.78 0.82
N GLY A 570 0.97 14.08 0.03
CA GLY A 570 1.17 12.64 -0.22
C GLY A 570 2.35 12.33 -1.15
N GLY A 571 2.86 13.31 -1.89
CA GLY A 571 3.83 13.08 -2.99
C GLY A 571 3.13 12.37 -4.16
N THR A 572 1.90 12.69 -4.50
CA THR A 572 0.88 11.79 -5.04
C THR A 572 0.36 12.22 -6.40
N VAL A 573 -0.40 11.29 -7.01
CA VAL A 573 -1.25 11.53 -8.17
C VAL A 573 -2.34 12.56 -7.81
N MET A 574 -2.52 13.59 -8.64
CA MET A 574 -3.43 14.72 -8.41
C MET A 574 -4.59 14.68 -9.41
N MET A 575 -5.68 13.97 -9.07
CA MET A 575 -6.84 13.81 -9.95
C MET A 575 -8.08 14.49 -9.37
N LEU A 576 -8.43 15.68 -9.88
CA LEU A 576 -9.69 16.36 -9.57
C LEU A 576 -10.88 15.54 -10.05
N SER A 577 -12.01 15.59 -9.34
CA SER A 577 -13.18 14.79 -9.70
C SER A 577 -14.50 15.47 -9.27
N ASP A 578 -14.73 16.67 -9.71
CA ASP A 578 -16.03 17.35 -9.58
C ASP A 578 -16.82 17.36 -10.89
N ASP A 579 -18.13 17.60 -10.82
CA ASP A 579 -18.97 17.84 -12.00
C ASP A 579 -18.79 19.27 -12.50
N TYR A 580 -17.98 19.45 -13.52
CA TYR A 580 -17.69 20.78 -14.09
C TYR A 580 -18.78 21.35 -15.00
N GLU A 581 -19.94 20.72 -15.12
CA GLU A 581 -21.15 21.41 -15.62
C GLU A 581 -21.71 22.40 -14.58
N ARG A 582 -21.35 22.23 -13.31
CA ARG A 582 -21.70 23.16 -12.23
C ARG A 582 -20.73 24.34 -12.21
N PRO A 583 -21.23 25.60 -12.37
CA PRO A 583 -20.37 26.78 -12.27
C PRO A 583 -19.62 26.90 -10.94
N GLU A 584 -20.27 26.52 -9.82
CA GLU A 584 -19.68 26.54 -8.48
C GLU A 584 -18.46 25.58 -8.36
N ALA A 585 -18.51 24.44 -9.04
CA ALA A 585 -17.40 23.48 -9.08
C ALA A 585 -16.21 24.07 -9.86
N ARG A 586 -16.46 24.72 -10.99
CA ARG A 586 -15.43 25.43 -11.77
C ARG A 586 -14.77 26.54 -10.95
N GLU A 587 -15.57 27.38 -10.30
CA GLU A 587 -15.05 28.48 -9.48
C GLU A 587 -14.21 27.95 -8.29
N ARG A 588 -14.67 26.89 -7.62
CA ARG A 588 -13.94 26.25 -6.53
C ARG A 588 -12.62 25.65 -7.02
N ALA A 589 -12.64 24.93 -8.14
CA ALA A 589 -11.44 24.35 -8.75
C ALA A 589 -10.42 25.44 -9.16
N LYS A 590 -10.88 26.52 -9.83
CA LYS A 590 -10.00 27.65 -10.16
C LYS A 590 -9.37 28.27 -8.92
N LYS A 591 -10.16 28.48 -7.87
CA LYS A 591 -9.68 29.12 -6.64
C LYS A 591 -8.59 28.31 -5.95
N LEU A 592 -8.69 26.98 -5.92
CA LEU A 592 -7.77 26.11 -5.20
C LEU A 592 -6.68 25.50 -6.11
N ALA A 593 -7.05 24.95 -7.25
CA ALA A 593 -6.09 24.26 -8.12
C ALA A 593 -5.23 25.22 -8.95
N CYS A 594 -5.65 26.47 -9.19
CA CYS A 594 -4.81 27.49 -9.85
C CYS A 594 -3.89 28.19 -8.82
N ASN A 595 -3.21 27.40 -7.98
CA ASN A 595 -2.19 27.90 -7.07
C ASN A 595 -0.82 27.25 -7.39
N PRO A 596 0.03 27.90 -8.22
CA PRO A 596 1.29 27.31 -8.64
C PRO A 596 2.28 27.03 -7.49
N ALA A 597 2.17 27.75 -6.35
CA ALA A 597 3.04 27.51 -5.20
C ALA A 597 2.69 26.19 -4.52
N VAL A 598 1.40 25.90 -4.34
CA VAL A 598 0.90 24.64 -3.79
C VAL A 598 1.18 23.49 -4.76
N ASN A 599 0.90 23.67 -6.05
CA ASN A 599 1.11 22.63 -7.07
C ASN A 599 2.59 22.24 -7.23
N ARG A 600 3.52 23.18 -7.05
CA ARG A 600 4.96 22.86 -7.01
C ARG A 600 5.35 21.95 -5.84
N ILE A 601 4.64 22.04 -4.70
CA ILE A 601 4.85 21.09 -3.59
C ILE A 601 4.41 19.69 -4.01
N ALA A 602 3.21 19.55 -4.58
CA ALA A 602 2.72 18.26 -5.09
C ALA A 602 3.66 17.69 -6.18
N ALA A 603 4.07 18.50 -7.15
CA ALA A 603 4.98 18.12 -8.23
C ALA A 603 6.39 17.75 -7.75
N SER A 604 6.77 18.08 -6.51
CA SER A 604 8.05 17.66 -5.92
C SER A 604 8.12 16.16 -5.61
N GLN A 605 6.99 15.46 -5.61
CA GLN A 605 6.90 14.01 -5.37
C GLN A 605 7.35 13.59 -3.97
N ILE A 606 7.33 14.51 -3.00
CA ILE A 606 7.78 14.27 -1.63
C ILE A 606 6.58 14.05 -0.72
N ALA A 607 6.49 12.86 -0.13
CA ALA A 607 5.53 12.57 0.92
C ALA A 607 6.00 13.20 2.25
N PHE A 608 5.09 13.91 2.93
CA PHE A 608 5.42 14.56 4.19
C PHE A 608 5.42 13.58 5.34
N LEU A 609 6.40 13.72 6.22
CA LEU A 609 6.54 12.92 7.44
C LEU A 609 5.50 13.36 8.49
N PRO A 610 4.69 12.45 9.05
CA PRO A 610 3.78 12.78 10.15
C PRO A 610 4.56 13.18 11.39
N VAL A 611 4.07 14.17 12.14
CA VAL A 611 4.71 14.62 13.39
C VAL A 611 4.27 13.73 14.55
N GLU A 612 2.98 13.66 14.80
CA GLU A 612 2.38 12.87 15.89
C GLU A 612 1.12 12.17 15.38
N SER A 613 0.82 11.03 15.97
CA SER A 613 -0.51 10.42 15.90
C SER A 613 -0.96 10.08 17.32
N ALA A 614 -2.23 10.23 17.62
CA ALA A 614 -2.78 9.89 18.92
C ALA A 614 -3.83 8.79 18.77
N GLU A 615 -3.65 7.70 19.51
CA GLU A 615 -4.64 6.61 19.62
C GLU A 615 -5.17 6.04 18.30
N GLY A 616 -4.32 5.98 17.25
CA GLY A 616 -4.70 5.48 15.91
C GLY A 616 -5.47 6.48 15.05
N SER A 617 -5.61 7.73 15.49
CA SER A 617 -6.11 8.81 14.64
C SER A 617 -5.05 9.31 13.66
N ALA A 618 -5.49 10.05 12.64
CA ALA A 618 -4.57 10.75 11.75
C ALA A 618 -3.71 11.78 12.49
N SER A 619 -2.50 12.02 12.01
CA SER A 619 -1.69 13.16 12.47
C SER A 619 -2.34 14.47 12.04
N ARG A 620 -2.30 15.48 12.90
CA ARG A 620 -2.73 16.84 12.56
C ARG A 620 -1.64 17.70 11.96
N ALA A 621 -0.40 17.20 11.95
CA ALA A 621 0.75 17.93 11.45
C ALA A 621 1.71 17.02 10.68
N TYR A 622 2.23 17.55 9.57
CA TYR A 622 3.18 16.85 8.72
C TYR A 622 4.28 17.82 8.27
N THR A 623 5.49 17.31 8.09
CA THR A 623 6.65 18.12 7.71
C THR A 623 7.44 17.48 6.57
N ALA A 624 8.02 18.32 5.73
CA ALA A 624 8.98 17.90 4.70
C ALA A 624 9.97 19.02 4.39
N VAL A 625 11.06 18.67 3.74
CA VAL A 625 11.96 19.64 3.10
C VAL A 625 11.76 19.57 1.60
N VAL A 626 11.20 20.61 1.02
CA VAL A 626 10.93 20.72 -0.42
C VAL A 626 11.78 21.84 -1.00
N ASN A 627 12.63 21.51 -1.98
CA ASN A 627 13.56 22.46 -2.60
C ASN A 627 14.41 23.28 -1.59
N GLY A 628 14.87 22.59 -0.53
CA GLY A 628 15.71 23.20 0.51
C GLY A 628 14.95 24.05 1.54
N LYS A 629 13.63 24.19 1.44
CA LYS A 629 12.78 24.89 2.39
C LYS A 629 11.96 23.91 3.23
N THR A 630 11.86 24.17 4.52
CA THR A 630 10.96 23.41 5.40
C THR A 630 9.52 23.76 5.08
N CYS A 631 8.71 22.74 4.87
CA CYS A 631 7.26 22.84 4.68
C CYS A 631 6.54 22.16 5.84
N VAL A 632 5.40 22.73 6.26
CA VAL A 632 4.56 22.21 7.35
C VAL A 632 3.11 22.23 6.88
N ALA A 633 2.43 21.10 6.94
CA ALA A 633 0.99 21.05 6.74
C ALA A 633 0.30 20.83 8.08
N LEU A 634 -0.72 21.61 8.36
CA LEU A 634 -1.56 21.53 9.56
C LEU A 634 -2.99 21.29 9.16
N PHE A 635 -3.68 20.40 9.87
CA PHE A 635 -5.04 19.97 9.54
C PHE A 635 -5.97 20.05 10.75
N HIS A 636 -7.21 20.38 10.45
CA HIS A 636 -8.35 20.19 11.33
C HIS A 636 -9.51 19.66 10.51
N TRP A 637 -10.18 18.61 10.98
CA TRP A 637 -11.28 17.95 10.23
C TRP A 637 -12.61 17.93 11.00
N GLU A 638 -12.66 18.56 12.17
CA GLU A 638 -13.88 18.67 12.95
C GLU A 638 -14.60 19.98 12.65
N ASP A 639 -15.93 19.98 12.77
CA ASP A 639 -16.77 21.17 12.60
C ASP A 639 -16.93 21.92 13.94
N ARG A 640 -15.80 22.39 14.48
CA ARG A 640 -15.77 23.19 15.72
C ARG A 640 -14.57 24.13 15.72
N LYS A 641 -14.71 25.23 16.49
CA LYS A 641 -13.56 26.10 16.72
C LYS A 641 -12.51 25.43 17.59
N GLU A 642 -11.26 25.47 17.15
CA GLU A 642 -10.11 24.92 17.88
C GLU A 642 -8.85 25.74 17.64
N THR A 643 -7.88 25.64 18.53
CA THR A 643 -6.51 26.11 18.33
C THR A 643 -5.61 24.90 18.15
N VAL A 644 -5.07 24.70 16.95
CA VAL A 644 -4.05 23.69 16.69
C VAL A 644 -2.70 24.22 17.16
N ILE A 645 -2.03 23.45 18.00
CA ILE A 645 -0.71 23.80 18.57
C ILE A 645 0.29 22.75 18.09
N LEU A 646 1.39 23.21 17.50
CA LEU A 646 2.50 22.37 17.09
C LEU A 646 3.77 22.73 17.86
N ASP A 647 4.36 21.75 18.55
CA ASP A 647 5.70 21.88 19.14
C ASP A 647 6.75 21.78 18.02
N ALA A 648 7.49 22.86 17.82
CA ALA A 648 8.49 22.96 16.78
C ALA A 648 9.63 21.92 16.95
N ALA A 649 10.05 21.62 18.18
CA ALA A 649 11.10 20.63 18.44
C ALA A 649 10.62 19.21 18.08
N ARG A 650 9.40 18.85 18.48
CA ARG A 650 8.79 17.55 18.12
C ARG A 650 8.61 17.40 16.61
N ALA A 651 8.32 18.51 15.92
CA ALA A 651 8.17 18.57 14.46
C ALA A 651 9.50 18.65 13.69
N GLY A 652 10.63 18.75 14.39
CA GLY A 652 11.94 18.94 13.77
C GLY A 652 12.12 20.33 13.11
N LEU A 653 11.35 21.33 13.59
CA LEU A 653 11.38 22.68 13.04
C LEU A 653 12.40 23.55 13.78
N LYS A 654 12.91 24.56 13.11
CA LYS A 654 13.73 25.58 13.72
C LYS A 654 12.87 26.45 14.65
N ARG A 655 13.41 26.76 15.81
CA ARG A 655 12.78 27.64 16.79
C ARG A 655 12.69 29.08 16.23
N ASP A 656 11.59 29.75 16.54
CA ASP A 656 11.37 31.17 16.23
C ASP A 656 11.46 31.54 14.72
N THR A 657 11.12 30.57 13.86
CA THR A 657 11.15 30.72 12.41
C THR A 657 9.80 31.21 11.88
N ALA A 658 9.82 32.01 10.83
CA ALA A 658 8.64 32.47 10.12
C ALA A 658 8.29 31.55 8.94
N TYR A 659 7.01 31.29 8.76
CA TYR A 659 6.44 30.49 7.69
C TYR A 659 5.33 31.28 6.98
N THR A 660 5.29 31.21 5.66
CA THR A 660 4.19 31.77 4.86
C THR A 660 3.23 30.65 4.49
N ASP A 661 1.94 30.84 4.79
CA ASP A 661 0.88 29.97 4.32
C ASP A 661 0.67 30.16 2.81
N LEU A 662 0.84 29.10 2.04
CA LEU A 662 0.75 29.13 0.59
C LEU A 662 -0.69 29.32 0.08
N TRP A 663 -1.71 29.13 0.94
CA TRP A 663 -3.09 29.35 0.60
C TRP A 663 -3.50 30.83 0.75
N SER A 664 -3.16 31.43 1.86
CA SER A 664 -3.62 32.79 2.21
C SER A 664 -2.55 33.88 2.05
N GLY A 665 -1.29 33.52 1.91
CA GLY A 665 -0.15 34.44 1.95
C GLY A 665 0.16 35.01 3.35
N ARG A 666 -0.57 34.59 4.39
CA ARG A 666 -0.33 35.03 5.78
C ARG A 666 0.96 34.44 6.33
N THR A 667 1.63 35.22 7.17
CA THR A 667 2.83 34.75 7.86
C THR A 667 2.49 34.27 9.27
N PHE A 668 2.97 33.06 9.61
CA PHE A 668 2.92 32.45 10.92
C PHE A 668 4.33 32.40 11.48
N ARG A 669 4.49 32.62 12.78
CA ARG A 669 5.78 32.53 13.45
C ARG A 669 5.66 31.61 14.66
N SER A 670 6.63 30.73 14.86
CA SER A 670 6.71 29.98 16.10
C SER A 670 7.19 30.90 17.23
N GLU A 671 6.43 30.96 18.30
CA GLU A 671 6.76 31.74 19.50
C GLU A 671 7.05 30.79 20.66
N ASN A 672 8.16 31.00 21.35
CA ASN A 672 8.64 30.11 22.42
C ASN A 672 8.71 28.62 22.00
N GLY A 673 8.94 28.34 20.72
CA GLY A 673 8.99 26.99 20.18
C GLY A 673 7.63 26.37 19.86
N LEU A 674 6.52 27.12 19.95
CA LEU A 674 5.17 26.67 19.59
C LEU A 674 4.65 27.44 18.39
N LEU A 675 3.99 26.74 17.47
CA LEU A 675 3.22 27.30 16.38
C LEU A 675 1.73 27.17 16.70
N HIS A 676 1.00 28.27 16.68
CA HIS A 676 -0.42 28.36 16.98
C HIS A 676 -1.24 28.68 15.75
N TRP A 677 -2.32 27.95 15.54
CA TRP A 677 -3.29 28.22 14.48
C TRP A 677 -4.72 28.10 15.01
N GLU A 678 -5.44 29.25 15.03
CA GLU A 678 -6.87 29.27 15.33
C GLU A 678 -7.69 28.96 14.09
N ILE A 679 -8.65 28.06 14.21
CA ILE A 679 -9.50 27.57 13.14
C ILE A 679 -10.94 27.45 13.60
N ASP A 680 -11.88 27.79 12.73
CA ASP A 680 -13.33 27.80 13.04
C ASP A 680 -14.08 26.55 12.57
N GLY A 681 -13.44 25.64 11.87
CA GLY A 681 -14.04 24.40 11.33
C GLY A 681 -13.03 23.58 10.54
N CYS A 682 -13.49 22.64 9.73
CA CYS A 682 -12.61 21.83 8.90
C CYS A 682 -11.80 22.71 7.92
N ASP A 683 -10.47 22.61 7.99
CA ASP A 683 -9.56 23.38 7.11
C ASP A 683 -8.12 22.85 7.19
N ALA A 684 -7.22 23.40 6.36
CA ALA A 684 -5.80 23.15 6.36
C ALA A 684 -4.95 24.39 6.08
N LEU A 685 -3.72 24.40 6.65
CA LEU A 685 -2.64 25.29 6.26
C LEU A 685 -1.55 24.49 5.54
N LEU A 686 -0.91 25.12 4.56
CA LEU A 686 0.32 24.63 3.95
C LEU A 686 1.38 25.72 4.05
N LEU A 687 2.23 25.59 5.05
CA LEU A 687 3.25 26.57 5.42
C LEU A 687 4.57 26.23 4.74
N GLN A 688 5.29 27.24 4.25
CA GLN A 688 6.65 27.12 3.77
C GLN A 688 7.55 28.14 4.49
N GLU A 689 8.75 27.70 4.87
CA GLU A 689 9.80 28.55 5.49
C GLU A 689 10.08 29.77 4.60
N CYS A 690 10.11 30.95 5.21
CA CYS A 690 10.28 32.24 4.51
C CYS A 690 11.65 32.40 3.84
#